data_7d36d62ddc448ab8c0ce2a162ad7ef0d
#
_entry.id   7d36d62ddc448ab8c0ce2a162ad7ef0d
#
_cell.length_a   1.000
_cell.length_b   1.000
_cell.length_c   1.000
_cell.angle_alpha   90.00
_cell.angle_beta   90.00
_cell.angle_gamma   90.00
#
_symmetry.space_group_name_H-M   'P 1'
#
loop_
_entity.id
_entity.type
_entity.pdbx_description
1 polymer ?
#
loop_
_entity_poly.entity_id
_entity_poly.type
_entity_poly.pdbx_seq_one_letter_code
_entity_poly.pdbx_strand_id
1 'polypeptide(L)'
;TSTASSRRAALARRSRSALIAALTVLLVQTLIVWNFSSLDSGEDRENGGSNVREKRDRFAGNKAAGSDYFQHGVPRQRQHLPPPGKGTSRHIQQPDGYYSHRPKEKNRVDSNNENSVPKDFENIDNSNFGARSQPHRQSVGATTSKQQQRENLQEKAHAQQQAWRDNSPSLGRSSNEVLPVGHQPLAVGNNASYPGDQGVAGVSHQHYRASQAQQAQSQHRHQHPHKKQATAAPLEVTYDQPPKCEISGKEAISALSRAKSKECRQQIAEVYCRHKEGQLMPEKVTRYCPLEGKANANVQWDEDSAESFPSKPVRIVFVLVVHGRASRQFQRLFKAIYHTSHYYYIHVDQRSNYLHRQVHAIAAQYPNVRVTPWRMATIWGGASLLTMYLRSMADLLAMRDWSWDFFINLSAADYPIRTNNQLVAFLSKYRDMNFIKSHGRDNARFIRKQGLDRLFFECDTHMWRLGDRKIPEGISVDGGSDWFLLNRMFIEYVINSKDDLVTNMKRFYAYTLLPAESFFHTVLENSAHCESMVDNNLRITNWNRKLGCKCQYKHIVDWCGCSPNDFKPADFHRFQQTVRPTFFARKFEASVNQEIVNQLDTYLFGPFPQGTQALNSYWENVYEEPDGVATLSDTQLTYFHSFSRLGLARAAASLQGNPKDHSCRYFPMGHPVSVHLYFQSDQFQGYLVKHHATNLATSKLETMETWMAPKKNFKLATPPSSTFSRLQFAEIGTEWDAKERMFRNFGGLMGPMDETVGMQKWSKGPNVTVTVVWIDPTNVIAATYDILIDTSAEFTHYRPPLNQPLRPGVWSIRILHHWSPVAEMHFLIAPLAYNKHQPIRQEDALKLHNGPTKNSYMEQSFHGLNPVLNIPVSLGYVEQAKRNAALTGPELEHWLDSLVGELWEAADICAVGPTACPVMQACPKNPWSSLSPDPKSQLGTPRANGRIR
;
A
#
# COMPACT_ATOMS: atom_id res chain seq x y z
N THR A 1 -8.62 42.33 -71.48
CA THR A 1 -7.30 42.04 -70.88
C THR A 1 -7.07 42.75 -69.50
N SER A 2 -7.99 43.68 -69.09
CA SER A 2 -7.86 44.44 -67.84
C SER A 2 -8.38 43.69 -66.57
N THR A 3 -9.30 42.76 -66.65
CA THR A 3 -9.93 42.05 -65.54
C THR A 3 -9.14 40.87 -65.03
N ALA A 4 -8.25 40.26 -65.80
CA ALA A 4 -7.39 39.14 -65.40
C ALA A 4 -6.18 39.55 -64.54
N SER A 5 -5.63 40.74 -64.78
CA SER A 5 -4.50 41.31 -64.02
C SER A 5 -4.96 41.68 -62.59
N SER A 6 -6.12 42.28 -62.42
CA SER A 6 -6.67 42.65 -61.12
C SER A 6 -6.99 41.44 -60.24
N ARG A 7 -7.53 40.32 -60.81
CA ARG A 7 -7.77 39.10 -60.06
C ARG A 7 -6.52 38.37 -59.61
N ARG A 8 -5.41 38.40 -60.41
CA ARG A 8 -4.13 37.83 -60.01
C ARG A 8 -3.45 38.65 -58.92
N ALA A 9 -3.53 39.98 -58.91
CA ALA A 9 -3.03 40.84 -57.87
C ALA A 9 -3.81 40.69 -56.55
N ALA A 10 -5.12 40.47 -56.60
CA ALA A 10 -5.95 40.23 -55.44
C ALA A 10 -5.70 38.83 -54.84
N LEU A 11 -5.48 37.80 -55.67
CA LEU A 11 -5.08 36.45 -55.20
C LEU A 11 -3.69 36.45 -54.52
N ALA A 12 -2.69 37.19 -55.14
CA ALA A 12 -1.35 37.29 -54.59
C ALA A 12 -1.31 38.07 -53.24
N ARG A 13 -2.20 39.07 -53.06
CA ARG A 13 -2.35 39.76 -51.76
C ARG A 13 -3.01 38.83 -50.70
N ARG A 14 -4.03 38.08 -51.08
CA ARG A 14 -4.66 37.11 -50.12
C ARG A 14 -3.68 35.99 -49.74
N SER A 15 -2.91 35.45 -50.67
CA SER A 15 -1.91 34.44 -50.33
C SER A 15 -0.77 34.94 -49.45
N ARG A 16 -0.31 36.21 -49.67
CA ARG A 16 0.68 36.87 -48.78
C ARG A 16 0.12 37.15 -47.39
N SER A 17 -1.14 37.56 -47.26
CA SER A 17 -1.78 37.78 -45.96
C SER A 17 -2.01 36.46 -45.25
N ALA A 18 -2.33 35.37 -45.93
CA ALA A 18 -2.46 34.02 -45.34
C ALA A 18 -1.10 33.46 -44.91
N LEU A 19 -0.05 33.70 -45.66
CA LEU A 19 1.31 33.28 -45.30
C LEU A 19 1.84 34.06 -44.07
N ILE A 20 1.58 35.35 -44.00
CA ILE A 20 1.93 36.19 -42.84
C ILE A 20 1.16 35.75 -41.62
N ALA A 21 -0.13 35.46 -41.73
CA ALA A 21 -0.95 34.95 -40.63
C ALA A 21 -0.45 33.57 -40.16
N ALA A 22 -0.07 32.67 -41.09
CA ALA A 22 0.50 31.36 -40.71
C ALA A 22 1.85 31.47 -40.03
N LEU A 23 2.72 32.36 -40.49
CA LEU A 23 4.01 32.66 -39.90
C LEU A 23 3.87 33.28 -38.48
N THR A 24 2.91 34.21 -38.31
CA THR A 24 2.62 34.77 -36.97
C THR A 24 2.08 33.76 -36.01
N VAL A 25 1.22 32.84 -36.42
CA VAL A 25 0.72 31.73 -35.60
C VAL A 25 1.86 30.78 -35.22
N LEU A 26 2.73 30.43 -36.16
CA LEU A 26 3.94 29.63 -35.89
C LEU A 26 4.90 30.32 -34.94
N LEU A 27 5.11 31.62 -35.07
CA LEU A 27 5.97 32.42 -34.16
C LEU A 27 5.38 32.51 -32.76
N VAL A 28 4.07 32.66 -32.63
CA VAL A 28 3.37 32.67 -31.34
C VAL A 28 3.42 31.28 -30.72
N GLN A 29 3.23 30.22 -31.51
CA GLN A 29 3.36 28.84 -31.02
C GLN A 29 4.79 28.53 -30.57
N THR A 30 5.82 28.94 -31.31
CA THR A 30 7.21 28.77 -30.89
C THR A 30 7.57 29.60 -29.67
N LEU A 31 7.06 30.81 -29.53
CA LEU A 31 7.21 31.64 -28.33
C LEU A 31 6.47 31.03 -27.11
N ILE A 32 5.29 30.44 -27.30
CA ILE A 32 4.55 29.75 -26.25
C ILE A 32 5.32 28.49 -25.82
N VAL A 33 5.78 27.69 -26.77
CA VAL A 33 6.59 26.49 -26.47
C VAL A 33 7.91 26.87 -25.79
N TRP A 34 8.56 27.97 -26.24
CA TRP A 34 9.80 28.43 -25.62
C TRP A 34 9.58 29.00 -24.21
N ASN A 35 8.49 29.78 -23.99
CA ASN A 35 8.12 30.22 -22.64
C ASN A 35 7.73 29.05 -21.72
N PHE A 36 7.02 28.05 -22.22
CA PHE A 36 6.72 26.84 -21.40
C PHE A 36 7.98 26.01 -21.15
N SER A 37 8.88 25.86 -22.13
CA SER A 37 10.15 25.18 -21.94
C SER A 37 11.12 25.97 -21.04
N SER A 38 11.08 27.29 -21.06
CA SER A 38 11.89 28.14 -20.17
C SER A 38 11.32 28.24 -18.76
N LEU A 39 10.01 28.12 -18.58
CA LEU A 39 9.38 28.00 -17.26
C LEU A 39 9.65 26.65 -16.63
N ASP A 40 9.59 25.56 -17.40
CA ASP A 40 9.95 24.22 -16.94
C ASP A 40 11.46 24.10 -16.70
N SER A 41 12.30 24.69 -17.54
CA SER A 41 13.74 24.75 -17.34
C SER A 41 14.17 25.77 -16.25
N GLY A 42 13.32 26.74 -15.91
CA GLY A 42 13.55 27.68 -14.80
C GLY A 42 13.36 27.02 -13.43
N GLU A 43 12.30 26.23 -13.23
CA GLU A 43 12.10 25.47 -11.99
C GLU A 43 13.10 24.32 -11.85
N ASP A 44 13.45 23.64 -12.93
CA ASP A 44 14.47 22.60 -12.92
C ASP A 44 15.90 23.19 -12.79
N ARG A 45 16.15 24.42 -13.28
CA ARG A 45 17.45 25.12 -13.09
C ARG A 45 17.62 25.67 -11.69
N GLU A 46 16.60 26.22 -11.05
CA GLU A 46 16.67 26.57 -9.62
C GLU A 46 16.83 25.34 -8.73
N ASN A 47 16.13 24.24 -9.03
CA ASN A 47 16.33 22.96 -8.34
C ASN A 47 17.63 22.25 -8.78
N GLY A 48 18.07 22.39 -10.01
CA GLY A 48 19.30 21.80 -10.53
C GLY A 48 20.57 22.53 -10.12
N GLY A 49 20.55 23.87 -10.09
CA GLY A 49 21.67 24.70 -9.67
C GLY A 49 21.94 24.63 -8.18
N SER A 50 20.89 24.65 -7.36
CA SER A 50 21.01 24.44 -5.91
C SER A 50 21.40 23.01 -5.56
N ASN A 51 20.94 22.01 -6.34
CA ASN A 51 21.36 20.63 -6.12
C ASN A 51 22.82 20.34 -6.52
N VAL A 52 23.36 21.01 -7.53
CA VAL A 52 24.79 20.85 -7.90
C VAL A 52 25.69 21.62 -6.93
N ARG A 53 25.31 22.83 -6.50
CA ARG A 53 26.00 23.56 -5.45
C ARG A 53 25.82 22.91 -4.09
N GLU A 54 24.61 22.50 -3.76
CA GLU A 54 24.31 21.76 -2.54
C GLU A 54 24.98 20.36 -2.51
N LYS A 55 25.21 19.72 -3.69
CA LYS A 55 26.06 18.50 -3.75
C LYS A 55 27.54 18.79 -3.55
N ARG A 56 28.06 19.88 -4.06
CA ARG A 56 29.46 20.28 -3.82
C ARG A 56 29.68 20.75 -2.39
N ASP A 57 28.77 21.57 -1.86
CA ASP A 57 28.80 22.04 -0.48
C ASP A 57 28.49 20.91 0.50
N ARG A 58 27.64 19.90 0.11
CA ARG A 58 27.43 18.68 0.90
C ARG A 58 28.63 17.74 0.92
N PHE A 59 29.42 17.69 -0.16
CA PHE A 59 30.67 16.93 -0.14
C PHE A 59 31.76 17.64 0.67
N ALA A 60 31.75 18.96 0.71
CA ALA A 60 32.74 19.76 1.46
C ALA A 60 32.31 20.06 2.90
N GLY A 61 31.02 20.26 3.15
CA GLY A 61 30.49 20.72 4.45
C GLY A 61 29.67 19.71 5.24
N ASN A 62 29.17 18.67 4.63
CA ASN A 62 28.19 17.74 5.24
C ASN A 62 28.80 16.57 6.00
N LYS A 63 30.01 16.67 6.42
CA LYS A 63 30.55 15.74 7.43
C LYS A 63 29.95 15.94 8.82
N ALA A 64 29.10 16.95 9.00
CA ALA A 64 28.47 17.28 10.29
C ALA A 64 26.94 17.26 10.31
N ALA A 65 26.23 17.12 9.19
CA ALA A 65 24.76 17.08 9.20
C ALA A 65 24.29 15.69 8.75
N GLY A 66 24.09 14.79 9.72
CA GLY A 66 23.60 13.45 9.48
C GLY A 66 22.27 13.46 8.76
N SER A 67 22.27 13.31 7.47
CA SER A 67 21.12 12.75 6.80
C SER A 67 21.16 11.24 7.05
N ASP A 68 20.04 10.66 7.31
CA ASP A 68 19.86 9.25 7.67
C ASP A 68 20.34 8.25 6.60
N TYR A 69 21.16 8.69 5.64
CA TYR A 69 21.40 7.93 4.44
C TYR A 69 22.79 8.07 3.83
N PHE A 70 23.87 8.17 4.56
CA PHE A 70 25.15 7.80 3.93
C PHE A 70 26.26 7.82 4.96
N GLN A 71 27.01 6.75 5.00
CA GLN A 71 28.28 6.61 5.68
C GLN A 71 29.28 7.63 5.17
N HIS A 72 29.88 8.37 6.07
CA HIS A 72 31.09 9.10 5.77
C HIS A 72 32.21 8.58 6.64
N GLY A 73 33.17 7.95 6.01
CA GLY A 73 34.45 7.63 6.60
C GLY A 73 35.18 8.87 7.06
N VAL A 74 35.64 8.85 8.26
CA VAL A 74 36.47 9.89 8.87
C VAL A 74 37.85 9.87 8.20
N PRO A 75 38.45 11.00 7.81
CA PRO A 75 39.83 11.03 7.35
C PRO A 75 40.76 10.79 8.54
N ARG A 76 41.59 9.79 8.41
CA ARG A 76 42.68 9.57 9.34
C ARG A 76 43.71 10.72 9.21
N GLN A 77 43.82 11.54 10.23
CA GLN A 77 45.02 12.36 10.47
C GLN A 77 46.16 11.45 10.91
N ARG A 78 47.25 11.51 10.14
CA ARG A 78 48.57 10.96 10.56
C ARG A 78 49.13 11.87 11.64
N GLN A 79 49.25 11.35 12.86
CA GLN A 79 50.17 11.90 13.86
C GLN A 79 51.41 11.02 13.92
N HIS A 80 52.54 11.66 13.85
CA HIS A 80 53.89 11.08 13.99
C HIS A 80 54.09 10.57 15.43
N LEU A 81 54.59 9.32 15.55
CA LEU A 81 55.12 8.76 16.78
C LEU A 81 56.65 8.81 16.76
N PRO A 82 57.33 9.15 17.87
CA PRO A 82 58.75 8.96 18.04
C PRO A 82 59.06 7.54 18.56
N PRO A 83 60.27 7.05 18.41
CA PRO A 83 60.70 5.65 18.57
C PRO A 83 60.95 5.22 20.05
N PRO A 84 61.06 3.90 20.31
CA PRO A 84 60.87 3.30 21.63
C PRO A 84 62.15 3.28 22.48
N GLY A 85 61.99 3.48 23.81
CA GLY A 85 63.01 3.29 24.81
C GLY A 85 62.75 2.03 25.66
N LYS A 86 63.86 1.35 25.96
CA LYS A 86 63.95 0.04 26.62
C LYS A 86 63.66 0.08 28.14
N GLY A 87 63.12 -1.01 28.64
CA GLY A 87 63.53 -1.65 29.92
C GLY A 87 62.63 -1.36 31.14
N THR A 88 62.09 -2.32 31.75
CA THR A 88 62.57 -3.22 32.87
C THR A 88 61.39 -3.79 33.63
N SER A 89 61.52 -5.06 33.88
CA SER A 89 60.71 -5.94 34.73
C SER A 89 60.55 -5.48 36.21
N ARG A 90 59.37 -5.76 36.80
CA ARG A 90 59.34 -6.31 38.18
C ARG A 90 58.04 -7.03 38.49
N HIS A 91 58.17 -8.22 38.92
CA HIS A 91 57.30 -9.11 39.70
C HIS A 91 56.54 -8.42 40.84
N ILE A 92 55.39 -8.93 41.21
CA ILE A 92 55.02 -9.42 42.53
C ILE A 92 53.59 -9.96 42.57
N GLN A 93 53.44 -11.26 42.76
CA GLN A 93 52.69 -12.14 43.67
C GLN A 93 51.15 -12.01 43.81
N GLN A 94 50.52 -13.18 43.55
CA GLN A 94 49.28 -13.67 44.17
C GLN A 94 49.45 -13.97 45.67
N PRO A 95 48.37 -14.16 46.45
CA PRO A 95 48.05 -15.51 46.90
C PRO A 95 46.53 -15.88 46.96
N ASP A 96 46.21 -17.08 46.59
CA ASP A 96 45.49 -18.22 47.24
C ASP A 96 44.15 -17.92 47.96
N GLY A 97 43.16 -18.69 47.95
CA GLY A 97 42.91 -20.10 47.71
C GLY A 97 41.49 -20.54 48.10
N TYR A 98 41.21 -21.76 47.81
CA TYR A 98 40.35 -22.79 48.44
C TYR A 98 38.98 -23.15 47.83
N TYR A 99 39.00 -24.39 47.26
CA TYR A 99 38.18 -25.63 47.43
C TYR A 99 36.69 -25.59 47.00
N SER A 100 36.18 -26.56 46.40
CA SER A 100 36.26 -27.90 45.79
C SER A 100 34.86 -28.56 45.84
N HIS A 101 34.44 -29.25 44.85
CA HIS A 101 34.11 -30.68 44.78
C HIS A 101 33.18 -31.02 43.61
N ARG A 102 33.66 -31.93 42.79
CA ARG A 102 32.90 -32.86 41.92
C ARG A 102 32.64 -34.14 42.74
N PRO A 103 31.63 -34.98 42.34
CA PRO A 103 32.03 -36.22 41.71
C PRO A 103 31.19 -36.70 40.49
N LYS A 104 31.83 -37.62 39.78
CA LYS A 104 31.41 -38.45 38.66
C LYS A 104 30.69 -39.72 39.12
N GLU A 105 29.90 -40.36 38.19
CA GLU A 105 29.86 -41.79 37.86
C GLU A 105 28.86 -42.03 36.73
N LYS A 106 29.15 -42.61 35.60
CA LYS A 106 29.54 -43.92 35.03
C LYS A 106 28.43 -45.00 35.17
N ASN A 107 27.93 -45.45 33.99
CA ASN A 107 27.96 -46.83 33.43
C ASN A 107 27.02 -46.87 32.19
N ARG A 108 27.41 -47.22 31.03
CA ARG A 108 27.87 -48.42 30.28
C ARG A 108 26.80 -49.48 30.11
N VAL A 109 26.43 -49.85 28.85
CA VAL A 109 26.62 -51.10 28.13
C VAL A 109 25.89 -51.07 26.76
N ASP A 110 26.60 -51.17 25.66
CA ASP A 110 26.66 -51.98 24.43
C ASP A 110 25.35 -52.42 23.78
N SER A 111 25.22 -52.51 22.47
CA SER A 111 26.10 -52.97 21.40
C SER A 111 25.46 -52.91 20.01
N ASN A 112 26.30 -52.68 18.99
CA ASN A 112 26.30 -53.25 17.60
C ASN A 112 25.16 -52.91 16.63
N ASN A 113 25.32 -52.66 15.36
CA ASN A 113 26.41 -52.81 14.41
C ASN A 113 26.11 -52.01 13.13
N GLU A 114 27.17 -51.49 12.52
CA GLU A 114 27.64 -51.46 11.13
C GLU A 114 26.77 -50.76 10.05
N ASN A 115 27.27 -49.93 9.30
CA ASN A 115 28.33 -49.60 8.36
C ASN A 115 27.86 -48.45 7.48
N SER A 116 28.57 -47.54 6.95
CA SER A 116 29.94 -47.18 6.68
C SER A 116 30.01 -45.73 6.18
N VAL A 117 31.05 -45.06 6.54
CA VAL A 117 31.57 -43.71 6.17
C VAL A 117 32.46 -43.88 4.91
N PRO A 118 32.85 -42.83 4.14
CA PRO A 118 33.67 -41.71 4.55
C PRO A 118 33.29 -40.34 3.99
N LYS A 119 33.51 -39.22 4.67
CA LYS A 119 34.74 -38.33 4.85
C LYS A 119 35.28 -37.82 3.51
N ASP A 120 35.70 -36.61 3.31
CA ASP A 120 36.42 -35.58 4.06
C ASP A 120 36.33 -34.27 3.23
N PHE A 121 36.65 -33.05 3.53
CA PHE A 121 37.59 -32.32 4.36
C PHE A 121 37.20 -30.81 4.28
N GLU A 122 37.18 -30.09 5.35
CA GLU A 122 38.04 -29.09 5.96
C GLU A 122 38.48 -27.88 5.14
N ASN A 123 38.14 -26.73 5.70
CA ASN A 123 38.86 -25.47 5.99
C ASN A 123 40.13 -25.13 5.18
N ILE A 124 40.27 -23.85 4.87
CA ILE A 124 41.38 -22.98 5.31
C ILE A 124 41.09 -21.50 4.96
N ASP A 125 41.52 -20.69 5.90
CA ASP A 125 41.53 -19.24 6.00
C ASP A 125 42.58 -18.51 5.15
N ASN A 126 42.28 -17.23 4.94
CA ASN A 126 43.18 -16.06 5.04
C ASN A 126 44.17 -15.66 3.94
N SER A 127 43.95 -14.46 3.55
CA SER A 127 44.85 -13.28 3.48
C SER A 127 45.84 -13.08 2.32
N ASN A 128 45.60 -11.95 1.71
CA ASN A 128 46.56 -10.86 1.41
C ASN A 128 47.59 -10.91 0.27
N PHE A 129 47.59 -9.75 -0.39
CA PHE A 129 48.69 -9.01 -1.09
C PHE A 129 49.03 -9.32 -2.55
N GLY A 130 48.70 -8.35 -3.43
CA GLY A 130 49.69 -7.37 -3.93
C GLY A 130 50.06 -7.54 -5.38
N ALA A 131 49.63 -6.59 -6.20
CA ALA A 131 50.37 -5.88 -7.24
C ALA A 131 51.04 -6.57 -8.46
N ARG A 132 50.58 -6.12 -9.63
CA ARG A 132 51.35 -5.72 -10.83
C ARG A 132 51.92 -6.74 -11.81
N SER A 133 51.55 -6.51 -13.04
CA SER A 133 52.28 -6.55 -14.32
C SER A 133 52.00 -7.75 -15.24
N GLN A 134 51.51 -7.37 -16.41
CA GLN A 134 51.47 -8.11 -17.71
C GLN A 134 52.93 -8.33 -18.22
N PRO A 135 53.19 -9.05 -19.30
CA PRO A 135 52.34 -9.75 -20.29
C PRO A 135 52.85 -11.11 -20.85
N HIS A 136 52.06 -11.65 -21.75
CA HIS A 136 52.41 -12.55 -22.88
C HIS A 136 52.09 -14.06 -22.88
N ARG A 137 51.18 -14.36 -23.81
CA ARG A 137 51.18 -15.40 -24.87
C ARG A 137 50.93 -16.90 -24.57
N GLN A 138 49.92 -17.38 -25.29
CA GLN A 138 49.73 -18.70 -25.89
C GLN A 138 49.36 -19.82 -24.90
N SER A 139 48.38 -20.70 -25.10
CA SER A 139 47.69 -21.22 -26.28
C SER A 139 46.64 -22.24 -25.86
N VAL A 140 45.51 -22.33 -26.60
CA VAL A 140 44.76 -23.55 -26.99
C VAL A 140 44.30 -24.55 -25.92
N GLY A 141 42.95 -24.69 -25.80
CA GLY A 141 42.36 -25.97 -25.47
C GLY A 141 41.46 -25.98 -24.21
N ALA A 142 40.17 -25.60 -24.33
CA ALA A 142 39.06 -26.12 -23.53
C ALA A 142 37.71 -25.55 -23.96
N THR A 143 37.24 -25.86 -25.16
CA THR A 143 35.93 -25.44 -25.66
C THR A 143 35.01 -26.60 -26.06
N THR A 144 35.14 -27.78 -25.47
CA THR A 144 34.34 -28.95 -25.83
C THR A 144 33.38 -29.45 -24.75
N SER A 145 33.39 -28.93 -23.52
CA SER A 145 32.52 -29.52 -22.49
C SER A 145 31.18 -28.79 -22.27
N LYS A 146 31.05 -27.53 -22.69
CA LYS A 146 29.81 -26.76 -22.53
C LYS A 146 28.81 -26.95 -23.68
N GLN A 147 29.26 -27.39 -24.84
CA GLN A 147 28.42 -27.63 -25.98
C GLN A 147 27.71 -28.99 -25.86
N GLN A 148 28.38 -30.01 -25.38
CA GLN A 148 27.83 -31.33 -25.12
C GLN A 148 26.78 -31.36 -23.99
N GLN A 149 26.89 -30.47 -22.99
CA GLN A 149 25.85 -30.31 -21.98
C GLN A 149 24.60 -29.58 -22.46
N ARG A 150 24.71 -28.71 -23.45
CA ARG A 150 23.57 -28.06 -24.11
C ARG A 150 22.81 -28.96 -25.07
N GLU A 151 23.50 -29.79 -25.78
CA GLU A 151 22.89 -30.76 -26.70
C GLU A 151 22.15 -31.87 -25.96
N ASN A 152 22.66 -32.37 -24.85
CA ASN A 152 21.97 -33.33 -23.97
C ASN A 152 20.72 -32.78 -23.27
N LEU A 153 20.65 -31.46 -23.05
CA LEU A 153 19.46 -30.81 -22.51
C LEU A 153 18.38 -30.54 -23.55
N GLN A 154 18.77 -30.32 -24.81
CA GLN A 154 17.84 -30.17 -25.91
C GLN A 154 17.23 -31.51 -26.36
N GLU A 155 17.99 -32.61 -26.39
CA GLU A 155 17.45 -33.94 -26.65
C GLU A 155 16.46 -34.43 -25.62
N LYS A 156 16.67 -34.13 -24.31
CA LYS A 156 15.70 -34.44 -23.24
C LYS A 156 14.42 -33.64 -23.37
N ALA A 157 14.47 -32.38 -23.82
CA ALA A 157 13.30 -31.58 -24.06
C ALA A 157 12.48 -32.04 -25.28
N HIS A 158 13.13 -32.52 -26.32
CA HIS A 158 12.47 -33.09 -27.51
C HIS A 158 11.79 -34.44 -27.23
N ALA A 159 12.39 -35.30 -26.43
CA ALA A 159 11.81 -36.57 -26.01
C ALA A 159 10.56 -36.39 -25.14
N GLN A 160 10.51 -35.38 -24.31
CA GLN A 160 9.31 -35.04 -23.52
C GLN A 160 8.19 -34.41 -24.34
N GLN A 161 8.48 -33.75 -25.46
CA GLN A 161 7.45 -33.19 -26.34
C GLN A 161 6.84 -34.26 -27.28
N GLN A 162 7.57 -35.31 -27.60
CA GLN A 162 7.04 -36.41 -28.39
C GLN A 162 6.14 -37.35 -27.57
N ALA A 163 6.46 -37.58 -26.29
CA ALA A 163 5.63 -38.39 -25.41
C ALA A 163 4.24 -37.76 -25.09
N TRP A 164 4.07 -36.47 -25.35
CA TRP A 164 2.77 -35.75 -25.15
C TRP A 164 1.88 -35.78 -26.41
N ARG A 165 2.40 -36.16 -27.56
CA ARG A 165 1.62 -36.24 -28.81
C ARG A 165 0.94 -37.58 -29.03
N ASP A 166 1.41 -38.64 -28.39
CA ASP A 166 0.95 -40.01 -28.66
C ASP A 166 -0.17 -40.50 -27.71
N ASN A 167 -0.66 -39.66 -26.78
CA ASN A 167 -1.73 -40.03 -25.86
C ASN A 167 -2.97 -39.11 -25.96
N SER A 168 -3.56 -38.99 -27.13
CA SER A 168 -4.89 -38.35 -27.27
C SER A 168 -5.83 -39.30 -28.03
N PRO A 169 -6.91 -39.79 -27.44
CA PRO A 169 -7.90 -40.60 -28.18
C PRO A 169 -8.83 -39.73 -29.01
N SER A 170 -8.94 -40.05 -30.26
CA SER A 170 -9.90 -39.55 -31.22
C SER A 170 -11.33 -40.00 -30.87
N LEU A 171 -12.27 -39.09 -30.79
CA LEU A 171 -13.72 -39.41 -30.78
C LEU A 171 -14.38 -38.85 -32.04
N GLY A 172 -15.02 -39.76 -32.73
CA GLY A 172 -15.65 -39.56 -34.01
C GLY A 172 -16.99 -38.84 -33.97
N ARG A 173 -17.29 -38.26 -35.12
CA ARG A 173 -18.60 -37.69 -35.51
C ARG A 173 -19.70 -38.75 -35.55
N SER A 174 -20.88 -38.40 -35.03
CA SER A 174 -22.13 -38.88 -35.66
C SER A 174 -23.25 -37.89 -35.42
N SER A 175 -24.04 -37.72 -36.46
CA SER A 175 -25.03 -36.72 -36.79
C SER A 175 -26.46 -37.12 -36.38
N ASN A 176 -27.34 -36.10 -36.31
CA ASN A 176 -28.83 -36.06 -36.53
C ASN A 176 -29.77 -36.71 -35.53
N GLU A 177 -30.80 -36.05 -35.07
CA GLU A 177 -32.11 -35.67 -35.60
C GLU A 177 -33.03 -35.10 -34.51
N VAL A 178 -33.61 -33.94 -34.69
CA VAL A 178 -35.02 -33.52 -34.90
C VAL A 178 -36.06 -33.86 -33.86
N LEU A 179 -36.56 -32.87 -33.14
CA LEU A 179 -37.87 -32.32 -32.73
C LEU A 179 -39.12 -33.30 -32.69
N PRO A 180 -40.30 -32.90 -32.09
CA PRO A 180 -40.76 -31.77 -31.32
C PRO A 180 -41.89 -32.03 -30.25
N VAL A 181 -42.40 -30.91 -29.62
CA VAL A 181 -43.83 -30.68 -29.15
C VAL A 181 -44.21 -31.26 -27.78
N GLY A 182 -44.74 -30.59 -26.85
CA GLY A 182 -45.63 -29.41 -26.75
C GLY A 182 -46.32 -29.36 -25.39
N HIS A 183 -46.89 -28.23 -25.15
CA HIS A 183 -48.00 -27.84 -24.28
C HIS A 183 -47.80 -27.33 -22.85
N GLN A 184 -48.09 -26.06 -22.76
CA GLN A 184 -48.59 -25.26 -21.64
C GLN A 184 -49.94 -25.77 -21.08
N PRO A 185 -50.64 -24.98 -20.21
CA PRO A 185 -50.28 -24.29 -18.95
C PRO A 185 -51.35 -24.59 -17.88
N LEU A 186 -51.25 -23.99 -16.69
CA LEU A 186 -52.40 -23.45 -15.97
C LEU A 186 -52.01 -22.62 -14.74
N ALA A 187 -52.64 -21.46 -14.68
CA ALA A 187 -52.60 -20.44 -13.65
C ALA A 187 -53.61 -20.72 -12.50
N VAL A 188 -53.47 -19.93 -11.45
CA VAL A 188 -54.47 -19.40 -10.51
C VAL A 188 -53.71 -19.16 -9.20
N GLY A 189 -53.55 -18.00 -8.57
CA GLY A 189 -54.38 -16.85 -8.42
C GLY A 189 -54.56 -16.48 -6.95
N ASN A 190 -54.38 -15.18 -6.67
CA ASN A 190 -54.98 -14.37 -5.61
C ASN A 190 -54.29 -14.19 -4.24
N ASN A 191 -53.82 -12.94 -4.08
CA ASN A 191 -54.31 -11.88 -3.16
C ASN A 191 -54.32 -12.08 -1.63
N ALA A 192 -53.64 -11.17 -0.92
CA ALA A 192 -54.22 -10.17 0.00
C ALA A 192 -53.14 -9.42 0.75
N SER A 193 -52.97 -8.20 0.49
CA SER A 193 -53.15 -6.89 1.15
C SER A 193 -52.91 -6.76 2.69
N TYR A 194 -51.95 -5.94 3.06
CA TYR A 194 -51.81 -4.77 3.99
C TYR A 194 -52.40 -4.87 5.43
N PRO A 195 -51.95 -4.00 6.39
CA PRO A 195 -51.10 -2.80 6.39
C PRO A 195 -50.20 -2.57 7.65
N GLY A 196 -49.27 -1.60 7.53
CA GLY A 196 -48.96 -0.48 8.48
C GLY A 196 -48.11 -0.82 9.70
N ASP A 197 -47.07 -0.14 10.07
CA ASP A 197 -46.89 1.25 10.47
C ASP A 197 -45.45 1.52 10.97
N GLN A 198 -44.99 2.75 10.70
CA GLN A 198 -44.07 3.63 11.42
C GLN A 198 -42.78 3.05 12.10
N GLY A 199 -41.57 3.39 11.67
CA GLY A 199 -40.93 4.68 11.81
C GLY A 199 -39.73 4.55 12.74
N VAL A 200 -38.60 5.07 12.35
CA VAL A 200 -37.55 5.82 13.05
C VAL A 200 -36.18 5.59 12.41
N ALA A 201 -35.70 6.70 11.83
CA ALA A 201 -34.31 7.16 11.65
C ALA A 201 -33.15 6.17 11.70
N GLY A 202 -32.57 5.90 10.54
CA GLY A 202 -31.19 5.42 10.38
C GLY A 202 -30.34 6.47 9.67
N VAL A 203 -29.44 7.09 10.40
CA VAL A 203 -28.41 8.01 9.88
C VAL A 203 -27.11 7.23 9.67
N SER A 204 -26.49 7.47 8.49
CA SER A 204 -25.08 7.36 8.18
C SER A 204 -24.47 5.99 7.84
N HIS A 205 -24.41 5.70 6.52
CA HIS A 205 -23.36 4.85 5.96
C HIS A 205 -23.02 5.26 4.50
N GLN A 206 -22.80 6.56 4.26
CA GLN A 206 -22.37 7.05 2.93
C GLN A 206 -20.87 7.36 2.82
N HIS A 207 -20.08 7.17 3.87
CA HIS A 207 -18.71 7.72 3.91
C HIS A 207 -17.60 6.86 3.27
N TYR A 208 -17.83 5.57 3.03
CA TYR A 208 -16.76 4.70 2.49
C TYR A 208 -16.59 4.76 0.96
N ARG A 209 -17.65 5.11 0.22
CA ARG A 209 -17.60 5.22 -1.24
C ARG A 209 -16.95 6.51 -1.77
N ALA A 210 -16.98 7.57 -0.98
CA ALA A 210 -16.48 8.87 -1.41
C ALA A 210 -14.96 9.00 -1.43
N SER A 211 -14.24 8.17 -0.67
CA SER A 211 -12.77 8.20 -0.62
C SER A 211 -12.10 7.50 -1.81
N GLN A 212 -12.77 6.53 -2.43
CA GLN A 212 -12.22 5.84 -3.61
C GLN A 212 -12.43 6.62 -4.91
N ALA A 213 -13.60 7.27 -5.08
CA ALA A 213 -13.89 8.04 -6.29
C ALA A 213 -13.09 9.35 -6.43
N GLN A 214 -12.58 9.90 -5.34
CA GLN A 214 -11.85 11.18 -5.35
C GLN A 214 -10.36 11.06 -5.68
N GLN A 215 -9.75 9.88 -5.57
CA GLN A 215 -8.35 9.69 -6.00
C GLN A 215 -8.15 9.86 -7.50
N ALA A 216 -9.20 9.64 -8.27
CA ALA A 216 -9.15 9.63 -9.71
C ALA A 216 -9.35 11.02 -10.38
N GLN A 217 -9.99 11.96 -9.71
CA GLN A 217 -10.34 13.26 -10.31
C GLN A 217 -9.23 14.33 -10.32
N SER A 218 -8.10 14.10 -9.68
CA SER A 218 -7.08 15.15 -9.49
C SER A 218 -5.96 15.20 -10.53
N GLN A 219 -5.92 14.31 -11.52
CA GLN A 219 -4.81 14.27 -12.49
C GLN A 219 -5.11 14.87 -13.88
N HIS A 220 -6.34 15.27 -14.20
CA HIS A 220 -6.67 15.82 -15.50
C HIS A 220 -7.22 17.25 -15.43
N ARG A 221 -6.34 18.21 -15.36
CA ARG A 221 -6.67 19.60 -15.70
C ARG A 221 -5.54 20.26 -16.48
N HIS A 222 -5.30 19.79 -17.71
CA HIS A 222 -4.66 20.58 -18.75
C HIS A 222 -5.00 19.97 -20.12
N GLN A 223 -5.68 20.81 -20.90
CA GLN A 223 -5.97 20.80 -22.31
C GLN A 223 -7.42 20.53 -22.69
N HIS A 224 -8.19 21.62 -22.79
CA HIS A 224 -9.27 21.74 -23.75
C HIS A 224 -9.40 23.19 -24.25
N PRO A 225 -9.73 23.41 -25.51
CA PRO A 225 -9.80 24.75 -26.11
C PRO A 225 -11.04 25.51 -25.65
N HIS A 226 -10.90 26.82 -25.59
CA HIS A 226 -11.90 27.80 -25.19
C HIS A 226 -13.30 27.59 -25.84
N LYS A 227 -14.23 27.01 -25.07
CA LYS A 227 -15.63 27.35 -25.21
C LYS A 227 -15.98 28.42 -24.16
N LYS A 228 -16.62 29.48 -24.63
CA LYS A 228 -17.10 30.59 -23.78
C LYS A 228 -17.81 30.03 -22.55
N GLN A 229 -17.23 30.24 -21.38
CA GLN A 229 -17.86 29.96 -20.11
C GLN A 229 -19.08 30.86 -19.99
N ALA A 230 -20.26 30.21 -19.96
CA ALA A 230 -21.38 30.79 -19.27
C ALA A 230 -20.94 30.94 -17.81
N THR A 231 -21.01 32.15 -17.29
CA THR A 231 -20.80 32.45 -15.87
C THR A 231 -21.82 31.62 -15.08
N ALA A 232 -21.33 30.52 -14.48
CA ALA A 232 -22.10 29.79 -13.47
C ALA A 232 -22.37 30.77 -12.32
N ALA A 233 -23.64 30.89 -11.94
CA ALA A 233 -24.04 31.61 -10.74
C ALA A 233 -23.18 31.13 -9.54
N PRO A 234 -22.82 32.02 -8.61
CA PRO A 234 -22.07 31.62 -7.42
C PRO A 234 -22.85 30.51 -6.73
N LEU A 235 -22.18 29.39 -6.46
CA LEU A 235 -22.74 28.33 -5.61
C LEU A 235 -23.09 28.98 -4.26
N GLU A 236 -24.37 29.12 -3.99
CA GLU A 236 -24.86 29.62 -2.72
C GLU A 236 -24.47 28.64 -1.63
N VAL A 237 -23.45 29.00 -0.86
CA VAL A 237 -22.99 28.20 0.26
C VAL A 237 -24.01 28.34 1.38
N THR A 238 -24.78 27.29 1.64
CA THR A 238 -25.79 27.32 2.72
C THR A 238 -25.10 27.12 4.07
N TYR A 239 -25.30 28.13 4.93
CA TYR A 239 -24.89 28.12 6.33
C TYR A 239 -26.11 27.95 7.25
N ASP A 240 -25.92 27.35 8.43
CA ASP A 240 -26.96 27.34 9.47
C ASP A 240 -27.08 28.72 10.17
N GLN A 241 -25.95 29.44 10.25
CA GLN A 241 -25.89 30.84 10.66
C GLN A 241 -24.97 31.61 9.70
N PRO A 242 -25.28 32.85 9.34
CA PRO A 242 -24.42 33.64 8.49
C PRO A 242 -23.03 33.84 9.14
N PRO A 243 -21.94 33.82 8.36
CA PRO A 243 -20.61 34.08 8.87
C PRO A 243 -20.51 35.45 9.53
N LYS A 244 -19.82 35.58 10.66
CA LYS A 244 -19.61 36.85 11.37
C LYS A 244 -18.72 37.83 10.62
N CYS A 245 -18.07 37.44 9.56
CA CYS A 245 -17.22 38.27 8.72
C CYS A 245 -17.33 37.88 7.23
N GLU A 246 -16.94 38.78 6.36
CA GLU A 246 -16.81 38.50 4.93
C GLU A 246 -15.63 37.56 4.67
N ILE A 247 -15.89 36.43 3.98
CA ILE A 247 -14.87 35.43 3.61
C ILE A 247 -14.35 35.75 2.22
N SER A 248 -13.21 36.40 2.15
CA SER A 248 -12.56 36.85 0.90
C SER A 248 -11.34 36.01 0.51
N GLY A 249 -10.86 35.11 1.36
CA GLY A 249 -9.67 34.29 1.12
C GLY A 249 -9.93 33.18 0.08
N LYS A 250 -9.15 33.15 -0.99
CA LYS A 250 -9.27 32.15 -2.08
C LYS A 250 -9.26 30.70 -1.59
N GLU A 251 -8.37 30.37 -0.65
CA GLU A 251 -8.28 29.04 -0.07
C GLU A 251 -9.52 28.71 0.79
N ALA A 252 -9.97 29.65 1.61
CA ALA A 252 -11.16 29.47 2.46
C ALA A 252 -12.43 29.28 1.62
N ILE A 253 -12.61 30.08 0.56
CA ILE A 253 -13.73 29.95 -0.40
C ILE A 253 -13.67 28.55 -1.07
N SER A 254 -12.49 28.12 -1.50
CA SER A 254 -12.30 26.79 -2.08
C SER A 254 -12.59 25.66 -1.08
N ALA A 255 -12.21 25.81 0.19
CA ALA A 255 -12.53 24.84 1.24
C ALA A 255 -14.04 24.75 1.47
N LEU A 256 -14.73 25.88 1.61
CA LEU A 256 -16.18 25.95 1.78
C LEU A 256 -16.96 25.30 0.62
N SER A 257 -16.52 25.53 -0.63
CA SER A 257 -17.17 24.92 -1.80
C SER A 257 -16.99 23.39 -1.89
N ARG A 258 -15.95 22.83 -1.25
CA ARG A 258 -15.62 21.40 -1.29
C ARG A 258 -16.05 20.64 -0.02
N ALA A 259 -16.25 21.34 1.10
CA ALA A 259 -16.71 20.73 2.35
C ALA A 259 -18.10 20.11 2.16
N LYS A 260 -18.29 18.91 2.69
CA LYS A 260 -19.49 18.10 2.44
C LYS A 260 -20.63 18.42 3.38
N SER A 261 -20.32 18.46 4.69
CA SER A 261 -21.33 18.74 5.72
C SER A 261 -21.55 20.24 5.91
N LYS A 262 -22.75 20.61 6.33
CA LYS A 262 -23.07 21.99 6.72
C LYS A 262 -22.29 22.42 7.95
N GLU A 263 -22.12 21.51 8.90
CA GLU A 263 -21.37 21.69 10.13
C GLU A 263 -19.91 22.03 9.85
N CYS A 264 -19.27 21.33 8.91
CA CYS A 264 -17.90 21.61 8.52
C CYS A 264 -17.77 22.98 7.84
N ARG A 265 -18.71 23.34 6.94
CA ARG A 265 -18.74 24.69 6.33
C ARG A 265 -18.87 25.78 7.38
N GLN A 266 -19.76 25.60 8.34
CA GLN A 266 -19.96 26.56 9.46
C GLN A 266 -18.67 26.71 10.28
N GLN A 267 -18.04 25.62 10.65
CA GLN A 267 -16.79 25.61 11.41
C GLN A 267 -15.63 26.25 10.63
N ILE A 268 -15.49 25.99 9.33
CA ILE A 268 -14.51 26.65 8.46
C ILE A 268 -14.72 28.17 8.45
N ALA A 269 -15.96 28.63 8.30
CA ALA A 269 -16.29 30.05 8.31
C ALA A 269 -15.96 30.71 9.66
N GLU A 270 -16.31 30.08 10.76
CA GLU A 270 -16.03 30.57 12.12
C GLU A 270 -14.51 30.65 12.37
N VAL A 271 -13.75 29.61 12.04
CA VAL A 271 -12.28 29.58 12.20
C VAL A 271 -11.64 30.68 11.37
N TYR A 272 -12.08 30.87 10.12
CA TYR A 272 -11.58 31.94 9.26
C TYR A 272 -11.84 33.33 9.86
N CYS A 273 -13.07 33.61 10.35
CA CYS A 273 -13.42 34.89 10.95
C CYS A 273 -12.60 35.14 12.23
N ARG A 274 -12.50 34.19 13.14
CA ARG A 274 -11.67 34.31 14.35
C ARG A 274 -10.19 34.55 14.03
N HIS A 275 -9.69 33.96 12.94
CA HIS A 275 -8.32 34.22 12.48
C HIS A 275 -8.16 35.65 11.96
N LYS A 276 -9.11 36.14 11.14
CA LYS A 276 -9.14 37.51 10.61
C LYS A 276 -9.19 38.56 11.71
N GLU A 277 -9.88 38.27 12.82
CA GLU A 277 -9.99 39.11 14.01
C GLU A 277 -8.78 39.01 14.98
N GLY A 278 -7.75 38.19 14.66
CA GLY A 278 -6.57 38.00 15.54
C GLY A 278 -6.83 37.16 16.79
N GLN A 279 -8.03 36.55 16.93
CA GLN A 279 -8.41 35.84 18.17
C GLN A 279 -7.93 34.39 18.21
N LEU A 280 -7.42 33.86 17.08
CA LEU A 280 -7.16 32.43 16.95
C LEU A 280 -5.74 32.04 17.37
N MET A 281 -4.74 32.88 17.04
CA MET A 281 -3.32 32.55 17.23
C MET A 281 -2.67 33.42 18.29
N PRO A 282 -1.72 32.89 19.08
CA PRO A 282 -0.89 33.71 19.93
C PRO A 282 0.09 34.52 19.09
N GLU A 283 0.33 35.78 19.42
CA GLU A 283 1.33 36.62 18.75
C GLU A 283 2.75 36.33 19.26
N LYS A 284 2.88 36.16 20.58
CA LYS A 284 4.14 35.89 21.25
C LYS A 284 3.97 34.73 22.23
N VAL A 285 5.02 33.94 22.42
CA VAL A 285 5.05 32.81 23.35
C VAL A 285 6.39 32.84 24.10
N THR A 286 6.34 32.54 25.37
CA THR A 286 7.52 32.56 26.23
C THR A 286 8.35 31.30 26.05
N ARG A 287 9.67 31.48 25.86
CA ARG A 287 10.66 30.40 25.83
C ARG A 287 11.26 30.22 27.24
N TYR A 288 11.31 29.00 27.71
CA TYR A 288 11.84 28.62 29.03
C TYR A 288 13.18 27.86 28.98
N CYS A 289 13.68 27.47 27.79
CA CYS A 289 14.94 26.80 27.64
C CYS A 289 16.12 27.75 27.92
N PRO A 290 17.09 27.39 28.79
CA PRO A 290 18.23 28.25 29.13
C PRO A 290 19.29 28.27 27.99
N LEU A 291 19.26 27.31 27.09
CA LEU A 291 20.25 27.20 26.00
C LEU A 291 19.98 28.19 24.87
N GLU A 292 20.98 28.86 24.36
CA GLU A 292 20.84 29.74 23.17
C GLU A 292 20.61 28.98 21.87
N GLY A 293 21.05 27.73 21.77
CA GLY A 293 20.94 26.88 20.61
C GLY A 293 20.05 25.66 20.82
N LYS A 294 19.98 24.83 19.81
CA LYS A 294 19.31 23.54 19.88
C LYS A 294 20.14 22.54 20.65
N ALA A 295 19.55 21.97 21.69
CA ALA A 295 20.15 20.87 22.42
C ALA A 295 20.21 19.59 21.56
N ASN A 296 21.26 18.83 21.73
CA ASN A 296 21.36 17.45 21.23
C ASN A 296 22.27 16.68 22.20
N ALA A 297 21.69 16.02 23.17
CA ALA A 297 22.42 15.20 24.11
C ALA A 297 23.12 14.05 23.38
N ASN A 298 24.40 13.82 23.70
CA ASN A 298 25.20 12.77 23.09
C ASN A 298 24.85 11.43 23.72
N VAL A 299 24.40 10.47 22.91
CA VAL A 299 24.13 9.10 23.32
C VAL A 299 25.02 8.16 22.53
N GLN A 300 25.69 7.27 23.25
CA GLN A 300 26.56 6.25 22.66
C GLN A 300 25.81 4.92 22.60
N TRP A 301 26.01 4.20 21.53
CA TRP A 301 25.53 2.86 21.33
C TRP A 301 26.72 1.93 21.21
N ASP A 302 26.79 0.98 22.12
CA ASP A 302 27.72 -0.13 22.08
C ASP A 302 26.88 -1.40 22.06
N GLU A 303 26.93 -2.13 20.95
CA GLU A 303 26.15 -3.34 20.75
C GLU A 303 26.59 -4.46 21.70
N ASP A 304 27.89 -4.51 22.05
CA ASP A 304 28.47 -5.51 22.93
C ASP A 304 28.16 -5.25 24.41
N SER A 305 27.91 -3.98 24.80
CA SER A 305 27.56 -3.64 26.19
C SER A 305 26.11 -4.01 26.56
N ALA A 306 25.33 -4.49 25.64
CA ALA A 306 23.93 -4.87 25.88
C ALA A 306 23.77 -6.23 26.59
N GLU A 307 24.86 -6.93 26.94
CA GLU A 307 24.77 -8.22 27.60
C GLU A 307 24.49 -8.13 29.13
N SER A 308 24.77 -6.99 29.75
CA SER A 308 24.43 -6.80 31.18
C SER A 308 23.03 -6.16 31.30
N PHE A 309 22.08 -6.95 31.79
CA PHE A 309 20.74 -6.45 32.06
C PHE A 309 20.78 -5.43 33.21
N PRO A 310 20.18 -4.25 33.08
CA PRO A 310 20.29 -3.18 34.07
C PRO A 310 19.65 -3.56 35.42
N SER A 311 20.25 -3.08 36.53
CA SER A 311 19.73 -3.32 37.88
C SER A 311 18.32 -2.73 38.10
N LYS A 312 18.01 -1.62 37.43
CA LYS A 312 16.68 -0.98 37.41
C LYS A 312 16.21 -0.84 35.98
N PRO A 313 15.61 -1.87 35.37
CA PRO A 313 15.14 -1.81 34.00
C PRO A 313 13.97 -0.85 33.86
N VAL A 314 13.96 -0.09 32.76
CA VAL A 314 12.84 0.77 32.42
C VAL A 314 11.62 -0.03 32.01
N ARG A 315 10.43 0.47 32.33
CA ARG A 315 9.15 -0.02 31.82
C ARG A 315 8.66 0.89 30.73
N ILE A 316 8.25 0.30 29.64
CA ILE A 316 7.84 1.03 28.44
C ILE A 316 6.33 0.90 28.28
N VAL A 317 5.65 1.99 27.95
CA VAL A 317 4.31 1.93 27.39
C VAL A 317 4.37 2.10 25.88
N PHE A 318 3.99 1.06 25.15
CA PHE A 318 3.83 1.08 23.71
C PHE A 318 2.41 1.58 23.36
N VAL A 319 2.32 2.75 22.75
CA VAL A 319 1.06 3.27 22.23
C VAL A 319 0.95 2.90 20.77
N LEU A 320 0.08 1.93 20.50
CA LEU A 320 -0.11 1.36 19.17
C LEU A 320 -1.28 2.07 18.48
N VAL A 321 -0.97 2.76 17.38
CA VAL A 321 -1.98 3.48 16.58
C VAL A 321 -2.24 2.67 15.31
N VAL A 322 -3.41 2.02 15.26
CA VAL A 322 -3.70 1.04 14.22
C VAL A 322 -5.00 1.34 13.48
N HIS A 323 -5.01 1.03 12.20
CA HIS A 323 -6.14 1.25 11.30
C HIS A 323 -6.21 0.17 10.20
N GLY A 324 -7.29 0.17 9.42
CA GLY A 324 -7.50 -0.78 8.34
C GLY A 324 -7.97 -2.16 8.81
N ARG A 325 -7.55 -3.20 8.12
CA ARG A 325 -7.99 -4.57 8.34
C ARG A 325 -6.85 -5.58 8.56
N ALA A 326 -5.59 -5.17 8.53
CA ALA A 326 -4.41 -6.02 8.61
C ALA A 326 -4.16 -6.59 10.04
N SER A 327 -5.09 -7.39 10.54
CA SER A 327 -5.04 -7.96 11.90
C SER A 327 -3.82 -8.86 12.10
N ARG A 328 -3.48 -9.72 11.12
CA ARG A 328 -2.32 -10.62 11.21
C ARG A 328 -0.99 -9.85 11.24
N GLN A 329 -0.89 -8.76 10.48
CA GLN A 329 0.28 -7.88 10.54
C GLN A 329 0.41 -7.23 11.93
N PHE A 330 -0.69 -6.73 12.49
CA PHE A 330 -0.71 -6.19 13.85
C PHE A 330 -0.32 -7.23 14.89
N GLN A 331 -0.89 -8.44 14.82
CA GLN A 331 -0.58 -9.54 15.73
C GLN A 331 0.89 -9.93 15.66
N ARG A 332 1.48 -9.93 14.46
CA ARG A 332 2.90 -10.24 14.27
C ARG A 332 3.81 -9.19 14.91
N LEU A 333 3.51 -7.89 14.74
CA LEU A 333 4.20 -6.81 15.46
C LEU A 333 4.04 -6.98 16.97
N PHE A 334 2.80 -7.14 17.44
CA PHE A 334 2.49 -7.30 18.86
C PHE A 334 3.29 -8.46 19.47
N LYS A 335 3.30 -9.62 18.79
CA LYS A 335 4.07 -10.80 19.19
C LYS A 335 5.57 -10.52 19.31
N ALA A 336 6.13 -9.71 18.40
CA ALA A 336 7.56 -9.38 18.39
C ALA A 336 7.97 -8.44 19.52
N ILE A 337 7.09 -7.50 19.94
CA ILE A 337 7.40 -6.50 20.97
C ILE A 337 6.87 -6.88 22.36
N TYR A 338 6.00 -7.89 22.47
CA TYR A 338 5.36 -8.22 23.75
C TYR A 338 6.33 -8.71 24.81
N HIS A 339 6.18 -8.11 26.01
CA HIS A 339 6.83 -8.55 27.24
C HIS A 339 5.93 -8.22 28.43
N THR A 340 5.88 -9.10 29.44
CA THR A 340 5.02 -8.93 30.63
C THR A 340 5.38 -7.71 31.50
N SER A 341 6.62 -7.21 31.41
CA SER A 341 7.07 -6.01 32.15
C SER A 341 6.70 -4.68 31.47
N HIS A 342 6.15 -4.71 30.27
CA HIS A 342 5.77 -3.52 29.50
C HIS A 342 4.27 -3.38 29.44
N TYR A 343 3.79 -2.22 28.95
CA TYR A 343 2.37 -1.89 28.82
C TYR A 343 2.05 -1.59 27.36
N TYR A 344 0.82 -1.91 26.94
CA TYR A 344 0.35 -1.75 25.57
C TYR A 344 -0.99 -1.03 25.59
N TYR A 345 -1.00 0.23 25.13
CA TYR A 345 -2.19 1.05 25.01
C TYR A 345 -2.53 1.23 23.54
N ILE A 346 -3.69 0.73 23.10
CA ILE A 346 -4.00 0.56 21.70
C ILE A 346 -5.16 1.44 21.28
N HIS A 347 -4.91 2.39 20.39
CA HIS A 347 -5.95 3.14 19.69
C HIS A 347 -6.24 2.50 18.34
N VAL A 348 -7.49 2.11 18.11
CA VAL A 348 -7.97 1.63 16.83
C VAL A 348 -8.84 2.70 16.17
N ASP A 349 -8.49 3.12 14.96
CA ASP A 349 -9.23 4.14 14.22
C ASP A 349 -10.73 3.84 14.19
N GLN A 350 -11.57 4.87 14.34
CA GLN A 350 -13.02 4.74 14.45
C GLN A 350 -13.65 4.00 13.26
N ARG A 351 -13.05 4.12 12.08
CA ARG A 351 -13.51 3.47 10.83
C ARG A 351 -13.14 1.99 10.71
N SER A 352 -12.29 1.46 11.61
CA SER A 352 -11.71 0.12 11.54
C SER A 352 -12.41 -0.86 12.49
N ASN A 353 -13.69 -1.14 12.27
CA ASN A 353 -14.52 -1.97 13.16
C ASN A 353 -14.02 -3.41 13.27
N TYR A 354 -13.67 -4.03 12.14
CA TYR A 354 -13.08 -5.37 12.14
C TYR A 354 -11.83 -5.44 13.03
N LEU A 355 -10.85 -4.56 12.78
CA LEU A 355 -9.60 -4.56 13.56
C LEU A 355 -9.86 -4.27 15.05
N HIS A 356 -10.83 -3.43 15.36
CA HIS A 356 -11.23 -3.14 16.74
C HIS A 356 -11.73 -4.39 17.46
N ARG A 357 -12.60 -5.21 16.82
CA ARG A 357 -13.05 -6.51 17.40
C ARG A 357 -11.86 -7.43 17.66
N GLN A 358 -10.94 -7.54 16.69
CA GLN A 358 -9.74 -8.39 16.81
C GLN A 358 -8.82 -7.93 17.94
N VAL A 359 -8.59 -6.62 18.05
CA VAL A 359 -7.72 -6.04 19.10
C VAL A 359 -8.34 -6.19 20.49
N HIS A 360 -9.66 -6.04 20.63
CA HIS A 360 -10.35 -6.31 21.89
C HIS A 360 -10.22 -7.78 22.35
N ALA A 361 -10.35 -8.72 21.43
CA ALA A 361 -10.14 -10.15 21.72
C ALA A 361 -8.70 -10.46 22.18
N ILE A 362 -7.70 -9.71 21.65
CA ILE A 362 -6.31 -9.81 22.09
C ILE A 362 -6.16 -9.19 23.49
N ALA A 363 -6.67 -7.98 23.70
CA ALA A 363 -6.54 -7.28 24.98
C ALA A 363 -7.15 -8.07 26.14
N ALA A 364 -8.22 -8.81 25.91
CA ALA A 364 -8.83 -9.68 26.91
C ALA A 364 -7.92 -10.84 27.39
N GLN A 365 -6.88 -11.19 26.64
CA GLN A 365 -5.97 -12.30 26.96
C GLN A 365 -4.73 -11.85 27.77
N TYR A 366 -4.43 -10.55 27.80
CA TYR A 366 -3.20 -10.02 28.40
C TYR A 366 -3.47 -8.87 29.37
N PRO A 367 -3.12 -8.98 30.68
CA PRO A 367 -3.47 -8.00 31.71
C PRO A 367 -2.77 -6.65 31.55
N ASN A 368 -1.64 -6.62 30.83
CA ASN A 368 -0.85 -5.42 30.53
C ASN A 368 -1.21 -4.79 29.17
N VAL A 369 -2.38 -5.12 28.61
CA VAL A 369 -2.89 -4.59 27.34
C VAL A 369 -4.25 -3.93 27.58
N ARG A 370 -4.40 -2.69 27.09
CA ARG A 370 -5.67 -1.95 27.13
C ARG A 370 -5.96 -1.30 25.79
N VAL A 371 -7.22 -1.32 25.40
CA VAL A 371 -7.73 -0.57 24.25
C VAL A 371 -8.28 0.76 24.76
N THR A 372 -8.08 1.84 24.00
CA THR A 372 -8.65 3.14 24.37
C THR A 372 -10.18 3.03 24.51
N PRO A 373 -10.80 3.57 25.59
CA PRO A 373 -12.25 3.52 25.78
C PRO A 373 -13.00 4.41 24.79
N TRP A 374 -12.27 5.18 24.01
CA TRP A 374 -12.76 6.07 22.97
C TRP A 374 -12.05 5.78 21.65
N ARG A 375 -12.66 6.17 20.54
CA ARG A 375 -12.10 6.04 19.19
C ARG A 375 -12.24 7.36 18.45
N MET A 376 -11.24 7.71 17.66
CA MET A 376 -11.23 8.88 16.79
C MET A 376 -10.95 8.45 15.37
N ALA A 377 -11.58 9.11 14.41
CA ALA A 377 -11.20 9.02 13.01
C ALA A 377 -9.99 9.94 12.79
N THR A 378 -8.79 9.37 12.83
CA THR A 378 -7.54 10.12 12.59
C THR A 378 -7.18 10.10 11.11
N ILE A 379 -6.69 11.22 10.59
CA ILE A 379 -6.21 11.29 9.20
C ILE A 379 -4.72 11.61 9.16
N TRP A 380 -4.05 11.14 8.11
CA TRP A 380 -2.67 11.51 7.87
C TRP A 380 -2.55 13.03 7.69
N GLY A 381 -1.68 13.65 8.47
CA GLY A 381 -1.47 15.10 8.45
C GLY A 381 -2.50 15.92 9.24
N GLY A 382 -3.51 15.28 9.81
CA GLY A 382 -4.58 15.94 10.54
C GLY A 382 -4.24 16.35 11.99
N ALA A 383 -4.96 17.34 12.50
CA ALA A 383 -4.89 17.75 13.90
C ALA A 383 -5.41 16.67 14.86
N SER A 384 -6.32 15.81 14.39
CA SER A 384 -6.85 14.66 15.11
C SER A 384 -5.77 13.69 15.58
N LEU A 385 -4.67 13.54 14.85
CA LEU A 385 -3.57 12.65 15.25
C LEU A 385 -2.84 13.17 16.50
N LEU A 386 -2.54 14.47 16.57
CA LEU A 386 -1.97 15.07 17.77
C LEU A 386 -2.94 15.01 18.95
N THR A 387 -4.21 15.31 18.73
CA THR A 387 -5.27 15.22 19.76
C THR A 387 -5.35 13.81 20.34
N MET A 388 -5.29 12.79 19.49
CA MET A 388 -5.28 11.38 19.90
C MET A 388 -4.06 11.07 20.79
N TYR A 389 -2.84 11.54 20.44
CA TYR A 389 -1.65 11.33 21.26
C TYR A 389 -1.77 12.03 22.62
N LEU A 390 -2.17 13.30 22.64
CA LEU A 390 -2.33 14.05 23.89
C LEU A 390 -3.38 13.41 24.81
N ARG A 391 -4.50 12.93 24.25
CA ARG A 391 -5.53 12.20 25.01
C ARG A 391 -4.99 10.88 25.55
N SER A 392 -4.28 10.11 24.73
CA SER A 392 -3.65 8.86 25.18
C SER A 392 -2.63 9.08 26.30
N MET A 393 -1.85 10.16 26.23
CA MET A 393 -0.90 10.55 27.28
C MET A 393 -1.61 10.91 28.57
N ALA A 394 -2.72 11.65 28.50
CA ALA A 394 -3.54 12.00 29.66
C ALA A 394 -4.15 10.75 30.32
N ASP A 395 -4.70 9.83 29.53
CA ASP A 395 -5.24 8.55 30.04
C ASP A 395 -4.16 7.75 30.76
N LEU A 396 -2.96 7.64 30.15
CA LEU A 396 -1.84 6.88 30.72
C LEU A 396 -1.31 7.48 32.02
N LEU A 397 -1.33 8.80 32.17
CA LEU A 397 -0.96 9.46 33.41
C LEU A 397 -2.03 9.27 34.52
N ALA A 398 -3.29 9.15 34.14
CA ALA A 398 -4.40 8.86 35.05
C ALA A 398 -4.43 7.41 35.55
N MET A 399 -3.81 6.46 34.83
CA MET A 399 -3.71 5.04 35.20
C MET A 399 -2.71 4.83 36.34
N ARG A 400 -3.20 4.70 37.58
CA ARG A 400 -2.36 4.53 38.77
C ARG A 400 -1.69 3.15 38.87
N ASP A 401 -2.26 2.15 38.28
CA ASP A 401 -1.77 0.77 38.26
C ASP A 401 -0.69 0.51 37.21
N TRP A 402 -0.47 1.45 36.28
CA TRP A 402 0.58 1.38 35.28
C TRP A 402 1.73 2.33 35.60
N SER A 403 2.85 1.77 36.01
CA SER A 403 4.08 2.53 36.28
C SER A 403 5.05 2.33 35.12
N TRP A 404 5.19 3.36 34.30
CA TRP A 404 6.03 3.35 33.10
C TRP A 404 7.01 4.53 33.10
N ASP A 405 8.14 4.37 32.41
CA ASP A 405 9.21 5.37 32.28
C ASP A 405 9.19 6.06 30.92
N PHE A 406 8.90 5.31 29.84
CA PHE A 406 8.91 5.80 28.46
C PHE A 406 7.61 5.53 27.75
N PHE A 407 7.22 6.50 26.93
CA PHE A 407 6.15 6.42 25.94
C PHE A 407 6.78 6.21 24.55
N ILE A 408 6.36 5.19 23.84
CA ILE A 408 6.77 4.91 22.44
C ILE A 408 5.53 4.78 21.58
N ASN A 409 5.43 5.55 20.50
CA ASN A 409 4.36 5.39 19.54
C ASN A 409 4.79 4.48 18.38
N LEU A 410 3.95 3.50 18.02
CA LEU A 410 4.12 2.59 16.87
C LEU A 410 2.81 2.45 16.10
N SER A 411 2.91 2.13 14.81
CA SER A 411 1.80 1.64 13.99
C SER A 411 2.00 0.16 13.62
N ALA A 412 1.00 -0.48 13.02
CA ALA A 412 1.14 -1.84 12.51
C ALA A 412 2.21 -1.97 11.40
N ALA A 413 2.63 -0.85 10.80
CA ALA A 413 3.67 -0.83 9.76
C ALA A 413 5.10 -0.61 10.28
N ASP A 414 5.29 -0.58 11.60
CA ASP A 414 6.60 -0.58 12.26
C ASP A 414 7.01 -2.01 12.63
N TYR A 415 8.31 -2.28 12.71
CA TYR A 415 8.83 -3.55 13.19
C TYR A 415 10.15 -3.37 13.95
N PRO A 416 10.41 -4.16 15.01
CA PRO A 416 11.68 -4.12 15.72
C PRO A 416 12.81 -4.68 14.84
N ILE A 417 14.01 -4.09 14.96
CA ILE A 417 15.25 -4.54 14.31
C ILE A 417 16.34 -4.86 15.34
N ARG A 418 16.00 -4.72 16.59
CA ARG A 418 16.80 -5.13 17.77
C ARG A 418 15.87 -5.76 18.79
N THR A 419 16.45 -6.52 19.70
CA THR A 419 15.68 -7.21 20.74
C THR A 419 15.14 -6.26 21.81
N ASN A 420 14.09 -6.68 22.51
CA ASN A 420 13.55 -5.93 23.64
C ASN A 420 14.59 -5.71 24.75
N ASN A 421 15.47 -6.68 25.02
CA ASN A 421 16.49 -6.54 26.05
C ASN A 421 17.49 -5.44 25.70
N GLN A 422 17.92 -5.36 24.42
CA GLN A 422 18.80 -4.27 23.95
C GLN A 422 18.12 -2.90 24.07
N LEU A 423 16.82 -2.80 23.74
CA LEU A 423 16.06 -1.57 23.91
C LEU A 423 15.98 -1.15 25.38
N VAL A 424 15.66 -2.08 26.28
CA VAL A 424 15.55 -1.82 27.73
C VAL A 424 16.90 -1.43 28.30
N ALA A 425 17.99 -2.12 27.96
CA ALA A 425 19.34 -1.79 28.41
C ALA A 425 19.75 -0.37 28.00
N PHE A 426 19.53 -0.02 26.72
CA PHE A 426 19.82 1.32 26.20
C PHE A 426 19.00 2.41 26.89
N LEU A 427 17.69 2.26 26.98
CA LEU A 427 16.81 3.27 27.58
C LEU A 427 17.04 3.40 29.09
N SER A 428 17.45 2.33 29.78
CA SER A 428 17.77 2.39 31.20
C SER A 428 19.02 3.22 31.49
N LYS A 429 19.99 3.23 30.55
CA LYS A 429 21.18 4.10 30.61
C LYS A 429 20.84 5.57 30.39
N TYR A 430 19.82 5.86 29.57
CA TYR A 430 19.42 7.20 29.15
C TYR A 430 17.98 7.54 29.59
N ARG A 431 17.64 7.23 30.82
CA ARG A 431 16.28 7.33 31.39
C ARG A 431 15.65 8.70 31.28
N ASP A 432 16.45 9.76 31.42
CA ASP A 432 15.99 11.14 31.46
C ASP A 432 15.95 11.80 30.07
N MET A 433 16.32 11.09 29.02
CA MET A 433 16.40 11.62 27.67
C MET A 433 15.09 11.48 26.91
N ASN A 434 14.86 12.39 25.97
CA ASN A 434 13.77 12.37 25.01
C ASN A 434 14.31 12.18 23.59
N PHE A 435 13.88 11.11 22.92
CA PHE A 435 14.40 10.70 21.61
C PHE A 435 13.43 11.14 20.51
N ILE A 436 13.81 12.21 19.79
CA ILE A 436 12.98 12.82 18.76
C ILE A 436 13.87 13.24 17.58
N LYS A 437 13.44 12.96 16.35
CA LYS A 437 14.25 13.25 15.16
C LYS A 437 13.81 14.53 14.49
N SER A 438 14.71 15.49 14.42
CA SER A 438 14.51 16.77 13.76
C SER A 438 14.93 16.73 12.28
N HIS A 439 14.35 17.61 11.46
CA HIS A 439 14.70 17.79 10.04
C HIS A 439 15.98 18.59 9.80
N GLY A 440 16.59 19.19 10.81
CA GLY A 440 17.82 19.95 10.72
C GLY A 440 17.64 21.43 11.12
N ARG A 441 18.64 22.25 10.79
CA ARG A 441 18.80 23.62 11.35
C ARG A 441 18.11 24.74 10.55
N ASP A 442 17.63 24.50 9.32
CA ASP A 442 16.98 25.53 8.50
C ASP A 442 15.49 25.65 8.83
N ASN A 443 15.20 26.42 9.87
CA ASN A 443 13.84 26.63 10.36
C ASN A 443 12.94 27.33 9.32
N ALA A 444 13.44 28.31 8.59
CA ALA A 444 12.63 29.02 7.59
C ALA A 444 12.22 28.11 6.44
N ARG A 445 13.13 27.24 5.98
CA ARG A 445 12.83 26.23 4.95
C ARG A 445 11.88 25.16 5.49
N PHE A 446 12.07 24.73 6.74
CA PHE A 446 11.19 23.76 7.41
C PHE A 446 9.77 24.30 7.52
N ILE A 447 9.58 25.52 8.06
CA ILE A 447 8.29 26.19 8.21
C ILE A 447 7.52 26.21 6.87
N ARG A 448 8.14 26.70 5.80
CA ARG A 448 7.50 26.77 4.47
C ARG A 448 7.19 25.41 3.90
N LYS A 449 8.09 24.45 4.03
CA LYS A 449 7.93 23.11 3.48
C LYS A 449 6.84 22.31 4.19
N GLN A 450 6.67 22.49 5.49
CA GLN A 450 5.62 21.85 6.28
C GLN A 450 4.31 22.66 6.31
N GLY A 451 4.29 23.86 5.72
CA GLY A 451 3.11 24.71 5.71
C GLY A 451 2.72 25.23 7.11
N LEU A 452 3.69 25.42 8.02
CA LEU A 452 3.43 25.95 9.36
C LEU A 452 3.02 27.42 9.34
N ASP A 453 3.40 28.14 8.31
CA ASP A 453 2.99 29.50 7.94
C ASP A 453 1.60 29.56 7.31
N ARG A 454 0.85 28.46 7.30
CA ARG A 454 -0.49 28.33 6.74
C ARG A 454 -1.49 27.93 7.81
N LEU A 455 -2.68 28.52 7.71
CA LEU A 455 -3.83 28.13 8.53
C LEU A 455 -4.50 26.89 7.95
N PHE A 456 -4.64 25.86 8.77
CA PHE A 456 -5.38 24.65 8.42
C PHE A 456 -6.48 24.40 9.45
N PHE A 457 -7.54 23.70 9.03
CA PHE A 457 -8.59 23.23 9.90
C PHE A 457 -9.08 21.84 9.45
N GLU A 458 -9.33 20.96 10.42
CA GLU A 458 -9.79 19.60 10.16
C GLU A 458 -11.27 19.45 10.48
N CYS A 459 -12.06 19.13 9.46
CA CYS A 459 -13.43 18.63 9.58
C CYS A 459 -13.79 17.79 8.36
N ASP A 460 -14.88 17.02 8.40
CA ASP A 460 -15.26 16.05 7.35
C ASP A 460 -14.15 15.05 7.00
N THR A 461 -13.30 14.69 7.96
CA THR A 461 -12.10 13.85 7.74
C THR A 461 -11.16 14.39 6.65
N HIS A 462 -11.09 15.70 6.52
CA HIS A 462 -10.21 16.43 5.60
C HIS A 462 -9.51 17.59 6.31
N MET A 463 -8.23 17.81 5.99
CA MET A 463 -7.45 18.94 6.50
C MET A 463 -7.47 20.07 5.46
N TRP A 464 -8.34 21.06 5.71
CA TRP A 464 -8.60 22.19 4.82
C TRP A 464 -7.57 23.29 5.00
N ARG A 465 -7.01 23.80 3.91
CA ARG A 465 -6.16 24.99 3.93
C ARG A 465 -7.05 26.24 3.80
N LEU A 466 -6.90 27.19 4.74
CA LEU A 466 -7.77 28.35 4.82
C LEU A 466 -7.06 29.68 4.47
N GLY A 467 -5.74 29.72 4.45
CA GLY A 467 -4.96 30.93 4.15
C GLY A 467 -3.60 30.97 4.85
N ASP A 468 -3.01 32.12 4.93
CA ASP A 468 -1.71 32.38 5.54
C ASP A 468 -1.86 32.71 7.03
N ARG A 469 -0.85 32.43 7.85
CA ARG A 469 -0.76 32.81 9.27
C ARG A 469 0.68 33.15 9.64
N LYS A 470 0.83 33.92 10.74
CA LYS A 470 2.14 34.19 11.33
C LYS A 470 2.53 33.08 12.31
N ILE A 471 3.84 32.87 12.43
CA ILE A 471 4.42 32.03 13.48
C ILE A 471 4.53 32.92 14.73
N PRO A 472 4.20 32.42 15.95
CA PRO A 472 4.37 33.18 17.18
C PRO A 472 5.83 33.59 17.42
N GLU A 473 6.03 34.80 17.87
CA GLU A 473 7.35 35.32 18.26
C GLU A 473 7.81 34.73 19.60
N GLY A 474 9.12 34.77 19.85
CA GLY A 474 9.72 34.35 21.12
C GLY A 474 10.09 32.89 21.24
N ILE A 475 9.74 32.07 20.26
CA ILE A 475 10.04 30.61 20.23
C ILE A 475 10.83 30.21 18.98
N SER A 476 11.59 29.13 19.11
CA SER A 476 12.20 28.42 17.98
C SER A 476 11.30 27.28 17.57
N VAL A 477 10.76 27.32 16.34
CA VAL A 477 9.91 26.24 15.82
C VAL A 477 10.81 25.14 15.27
N ASP A 478 10.62 23.90 15.74
CA ASP A 478 11.31 22.72 15.26
C ASP A 478 10.31 21.63 14.84
N GLY A 479 10.80 20.63 14.11
CA GLY A 479 10.01 19.50 13.73
C GLY A 479 10.77 18.48 12.89
N GLY A 480 10.16 17.32 12.74
CA GLY A 480 10.78 16.21 12.04
C GLY A 480 9.87 15.01 11.91
N SER A 481 10.18 13.95 12.62
CA SER A 481 9.40 12.73 12.60
C SER A 481 8.27 12.77 13.63
N ASP A 482 7.08 12.30 13.26
CA ASP A 482 5.94 12.05 14.18
C ASP A 482 6.12 10.79 15.04
N TRP A 483 7.24 10.09 14.90
CA TRP A 483 7.61 8.89 15.66
C TRP A 483 8.70 9.25 16.66
N PHE A 484 8.43 9.00 17.93
CA PHE A 484 9.28 9.46 19.03
C PHE A 484 9.26 8.50 20.21
N LEU A 485 10.21 8.67 21.13
CA LEU A 485 10.25 8.05 22.45
C LEU A 485 10.42 9.18 23.45
N LEU A 486 9.44 9.37 24.32
CA LEU A 486 9.42 10.46 25.29
C LEU A 486 9.44 9.90 26.72
N ASN A 487 10.23 10.51 27.59
CA ASN A 487 10.23 10.14 29.00
C ASN A 487 8.95 10.63 29.72
N ARG A 488 8.62 10.00 30.83
CA ARG A 488 7.40 10.30 31.58
C ARG A 488 7.36 11.75 32.09
N MET A 489 8.49 12.29 32.55
CA MET A 489 8.54 13.66 33.11
C MET A 489 8.16 14.71 32.06
N PHE A 490 8.68 14.57 30.84
CA PHE A 490 8.30 15.49 29.76
C PHE A 490 6.83 15.35 29.35
N ILE A 491 6.28 14.13 29.39
CA ILE A 491 4.85 13.91 29.12
C ILE A 491 3.97 14.51 30.21
N GLU A 492 4.36 14.37 31.49
CA GLU A 492 3.69 15.04 32.63
C GLU A 492 3.70 16.55 32.45
N TYR A 493 4.83 17.13 32.04
CA TYR A 493 4.93 18.54 31.71
C TYR A 493 3.97 18.94 30.58
N VAL A 494 4.01 18.22 29.45
CA VAL A 494 3.15 18.51 28.28
C VAL A 494 1.66 18.44 28.63
N ILE A 495 1.24 17.50 29.48
CA ILE A 495 -0.19 17.30 29.76
C ILE A 495 -0.67 18.25 30.87
N ASN A 496 0.09 18.36 31.96
CA ASN A 496 -0.36 19.00 33.20
C ASN A 496 0.03 20.48 33.32
N SER A 497 1.09 20.94 32.60
CA SER A 497 1.50 22.34 32.67
C SER A 497 0.44 23.28 32.12
N LYS A 498 0.29 24.40 32.80
CA LYS A 498 -0.55 25.52 32.40
C LYS A 498 0.28 26.75 31.99
N ASP A 499 1.59 26.57 31.79
CA ASP A 499 2.45 27.66 31.36
C ASP A 499 2.07 28.20 29.97
N ASP A 500 2.63 29.35 29.65
CA ASP A 500 2.37 30.07 28.41
C ASP A 500 2.79 29.23 27.17
N LEU A 501 3.93 28.52 27.24
CA LEU A 501 4.44 27.72 26.15
C LEU A 501 3.47 26.56 25.78
N VAL A 502 3.17 25.69 26.76
CA VAL A 502 2.36 24.50 26.51
C VAL A 502 0.94 24.88 26.10
N THR A 503 0.34 25.87 26.80
CA THR A 503 -1.03 26.32 26.53
C THR A 503 -1.17 26.90 25.13
N ASN A 504 -0.27 27.78 24.74
CA ASN A 504 -0.32 28.41 23.41
C ASN A 504 0.12 27.47 22.30
N MET A 505 1.04 26.53 22.53
CA MET A 505 1.40 25.53 21.54
C MET A 505 0.26 24.54 21.27
N LYS A 506 -0.48 24.09 22.28
CA LYS A 506 -1.70 23.29 22.07
C LYS A 506 -2.71 24.05 21.19
N ARG A 507 -2.90 25.36 21.42
CA ARG A 507 -3.78 26.22 20.63
C ARG A 507 -3.28 26.40 19.18
N PHE A 508 -2.00 26.72 18.99
CA PHE A 508 -1.39 26.90 17.66
C PHE A 508 -1.45 25.64 16.81
N TYR A 509 -1.10 24.49 17.40
CA TYR A 509 -1.03 23.22 16.68
C TYR A 509 -2.39 22.56 16.41
N ALA A 510 -3.49 23.01 17.03
CA ALA A 510 -4.84 22.60 16.68
C ALA A 510 -5.23 23.03 15.23
N TYR A 511 -4.56 24.05 14.70
CA TYR A 511 -4.79 24.61 13.36
C TYR A 511 -3.58 24.43 12.44
N THR A 512 -2.83 23.37 12.64
CA THR A 512 -1.56 23.10 11.93
C THR A 512 -1.65 21.79 11.14
N LEU A 513 -1.14 21.80 9.92
CA LEU A 513 -0.89 20.58 9.14
C LEU A 513 0.26 19.79 9.77
N LEU A 514 0.15 18.45 9.82
CA LEU A 514 1.18 17.55 10.37
C LEU A 514 1.64 17.97 11.78
N PRO A 515 0.72 18.28 12.70
CA PRO A 515 1.12 18.88 13.97
C PRO A 515 1.94 17.94 14.85
N ALA A 516 1.76 16.62 14.74
CA ALA A 516 2.56 15.61 15.45
C ALA A 516 4.04 15.61 15.00
N GLU A 517 4.34 16.07 13.77
CA GLU A 517 5.72 16.22 13.27
C GLU A 517 6.44 17.46 13.83
N SER A 518 5.77 18.33 14.59
CA SER A 518 6.37 19.59 15.05
C SER A 518 6.05 19.95 16.51
N PHE A 519 4.89 19.62 17.03
CA PHE A 519 4.44 20.01 18.39
C PHE A 519 5.43 19.59 19.48
N PHE A 520 5.77 18.30 19.57
CA PHE A 520 6.66 17.78 20.61
C PHE A 520 8.08 18.30 20.46
N HIS A 521 8.57 18.49 19.24
CA HIS A 521 9.88 19.08 18.94
C HIS A 521 9.94 20.53 19.43
N THR A 522 8.95 21.34 19.07
CA THR A 522 8.89 22.76 19.43
C THR A 522 8.71 22.95 20.92
N VAL A 523 7.83 22.17 21.59
CA VAL A 523 7.64 22.28 23.03
C VAL A 523 8.91 21.84 23.77
N LEU A 524 9.57 20.75 23.36
CA LEU A 524 10.80 20.28 24.00
C LEU A 524 11.93 21.30 23.87
N GLU A 525 12.17 21.81 22.65
CA GLU A 525 13.27 22.80 22.38
C GLU A 525 13.09 24.12 23.13
N ASN A 526 11.85 24.52 23.41
CA ASN A 526 11.58 25.81 24.10
C ASN A 526 11.28 25.68 25.59
N SER A 527 11.15 24.47 26.14
CA SER A 527 10.84 24.21 27.53
C SER A 527 12.10 24.08 28.40
N ALA A 528 11.92 24.05 29.73
CA ALA A 528 12.98 23.75 30.68
C ALA A 528 13.55 22.32 30.52
N HIS A 529 12.90 21.45 29.73
CA HIS A 529 13.35 20.08 29.40
C HIS A 529 14.28 20.01 28.18
N CYS A 530 14.67 21.12 27.56
CA CYS A 530 15.39 21.16 26.29
C CYS A 530 16.72 20.38 26.29
N GLU A 531 17.45 20.37 27.42
CA GLU A 531 18.71 19.63 27.54
C GLU A 531 18.57 18.10 27.40
N SER A 532 17.38 17.57 27.66
CA SER A 532 17.10 16.12 27.51
C SER A 532 16.87 15.69 26.07
N MET A 533 16.91 16.61 25.11
CA MET A 533 16.65 16.31 23.70
C MET A 533 17.80 15.55 23.06
N VAL A 534 17.49 14.40 22.44
CA VAL A 534 18.37 13.62 21.59
C VAL A 534 17.82 13.66 20.17
N ASP A 535 18.61 14.17 19.20
CA ASP A 535 18.22 14.23 17.78
C ASP A 535 18.32 12.86 17.09
N ASN A 536 17.63 11.89 17.64
CA ASN A 536 17.50 10.55 17.15
C ASN A 536 16.19 9.91 17.69
N ASN A 537 15.30 9.50 16.82
CA ASN A 537 14.05 8.82 17.24
C ASN A 537 14.18 7.30 17.32
N LEU A 538 15.39 6.78 17.34
CA LEU A 538 15.73 5.36 17.42
C LEU A 538 15.08 4.50 16.30
N ARG A 539 14.85 5.12 15.11
CA ARG A 539 14.21 4.47 13.96
C ARG A 539 14.98 4.68 12.67
N ILE A 540 14.83 3.71 11.77
CA ILE A 540 15.20 3.84 10.37
C ILE A 540 13.92 3.85 9.51
N THR A 541 13.83 4.84 8.63
CA THR A 541 12.67 5.02 7.74
C THR A 541 13.12 4.94 6.28
N ASN A 542 12.39 4.18 5.45
CA ASN A 542 12.75 3.96 4.05
C ASN A 542 12.27 5.10 3.15
N TRP A 543 12.99 6.21 3.12
CA TRP A 543 12.67 7.36 2.29
C TRP A 543 13.22 7.22 0.86
N ASN A 544 12.33 7.11 -0.11
CA ASN A 544 12.62 7.34 -1.53
C ASN A 544 11.74 8.49 -2.03
N ARG A 545 12.27 9.70 -2.05
CA ARG A 545 11.51 10.92 -2.40
C ARG A 545 10.95 10.88 -3.82
N LYS A 546 11.65 10.24 -4.78
CA LYS A 546 11.19 10.11 -6.17
C LYS A 546 9.89 9.31 -6.27
N LEU A 547 9.69 8.33 -5.42
CA LEU A 547 8.49 7.48 -5.38
C LEU A 547 7.48 7.94 -4.33
N GLY A 548 7.93 8.30 -3.12
CA GLY A 548 7.06 8.59 -1.98
C GLY A 548 6.39 9.96 -1.98
N CYS A 549 6.85 10.91 -2.82
CA CYS A 549 6.32 12.28 -2.87
C CYS A 549 5.50 12.50 -4.15
N LYS A 550 4.34 11.86 -4.26
CA LYS A 550 3.44 11.90 -5.42
C LYS A 550 2.09 12.56 -5.12
N CYS A 551 2.00 13.35 -4.03
CA CYS A 551 0.78 14.06 -3.62
C CYS A 551 -0.45 13.14 -3.45
N GLN A 552 -0.24 11.87 -3.11
CA GLN A 552 -1.30 10.85 -3.01
C GLN A 552 -2.33 11.12 -1.91
N TYR A 553 -2.05 12.03 -0.97
CA TYR A 553 -2.95 12.37 0.15
C TYR A 553 -3.80 13.62 -0.09
N LYS A 554 -3.80 14.22 -1.29
CA LYS A 554 -4.61 15.41 -1.59
C LYS A 554 -6.12 15.22 -1.37
N HIS A 555 -6.59 13.99 -1.38
CA HIS A 555 -8.00 13.67 -1.11
C HIS A 555 -8.41 13.84 0.36
N ILE A 556 -7.42 13.89 1.28
CA ILE A 556 -7.67 14.11 2.73
C ILE A 556 -6.93 15.33 3.30
N VAL A 557 -6.00 15.94 2.56
CA VAL A 557 -5.28 17.15 2.99
C VAL A 557 -5.03 18.07 1.80
N ASP A 558 -5.21 19.36 1.95
CA ASP A 558 -4.92 20.37 0.93
C ASP A 558 -3.41 20.67 0.83
N TRP A 559 -2.59 19.63 0.78
CA TRP A 559 -1.14 19.71 0.74
C TRP A 559 -0.51 18.52 0.02
N CYS A 560 0.67 18.73 -0.56
CA CYS A 560 1.45 17.62 -1.13
C CYS A 560 2.40 17.08 -0.08
N GLY A 561 2.05 15.92 0.48
CA GLY A 561 2.90 15.20 1.42
C GLY A 561 3.71 14.07 0.78
N CYS A 562 4.63 13.53 1.56
CA CYS A 562 5.44 12.37 1.20
C CYS A 562 5.15 11.22 2.17
N SER A 563 5.30 9.98 1.69
CA SER A 563 5.22 8.75 2.49
C SER A 563 6.48 7.92 2.28
N PRO A 564 7.03 7.26 3.30
CA PRO A 564 8.14 6.33 3.12
C PRO A 564 7.68 5.11 2.32
N ASN A 565 8.63 4.51 1.59
CA ASN A 565 8.43 3.23 0.91
C ASN A 565 8.55 2.06 1.88
N ASP A 566 7.97 0.94 1.49
CA ASP A 566 8.12 -0.30 2.22
C ASP A 566 9.54 -0.87 2.05
N PHE A 567 10.08 -1.47 3.11
CA PHE A 567 11.33 -2.22 3.05
C PHE A 567 11.13 -3.54 2.28
N LYS A 568 12.18 -3.97 1.58
CA LYS A 568 12.22 -5.21 0.80
C LYS A 568 13.45 -6.02 1.18
N PRO A 569 13.54 -7.31 0.85
CA PRO A 569 14.67 -8.16 1.24
C PRO A 569 16.05 -7.58 0.90
N ALA A 570 16.16 -6.87 -0.22
CA ALA A 570 17.40 -6.18 -0.61
C ALA A 570 17.85 -5.08 0.40
N ASP A 571 16.95 -4.60 1.25
CA ASP A 571 17.25 -3.57 2.26
C ASP A 571 17.74 -4.15 3.59
N PHE A 572 17.74 -5.49 3.77
CA PHE A 572 18.03 -6.13 5.06
C PHE A 572 19.39 -5.73 5.64
N HIS A 573 20.42 -5.62 4.80
CA HIS A 573 21.76 -5.19 5.21
C HIS A 573 21.79 -3.82 5.91
N ARG A 574 20.83 -2.94 5.59
CA ARG A 574 20.73 -1.59 6.20
C ARG A 574 20.41 -1.66 7.68
N PHE A 575 19.74 -2.70 8.14
CA PHE A 575 19.41 -2.90 9.56
C PHE A 575 20.62 -3.34 10.37
N GLN A 576 21.53 -4.10 9.75
CA GLN A 576 22.76 -4.60 10.39
C GLN A 576 23.85 -3.52 10.44
N GLN A 577 23.91 -2.63 9.44
CA GLN A 577 24.98 -1.64 9.28
C GLN A 577 24.68 -0.29 9.96
N THR A 578 23.66 -0.19 10.80
CA THR A 578 23.31 1.08 11.48
C THR A 578 24.33 1.40 12.57
N VAL A 579 25.11 2.45 12.40
CA VAL A 579 26.12 2.91 13.38
C VAL A 579 25.48 3.64 14.58
N ARG A 580 24.31 4.27 14.37
CA ARG A 580 23.59 4.99 15.43
C ARG A 580 22.59 4.08 16.15
N PRO A 581 22.23 4.39 17.40
CA PRO A 581 21.19 3.64 18.13
C PRO A 581 19.91 3.60 17.33
N THR A 582 19.45 2.40 16.96
CA THR A 582 18.24 2.21 16.14
C THR A 582 17.59 0.88 16.52
N PHE A 583 16.32 0.92 16.95
CA PHE A 583 15.60 -0.25 17.47
C PHE A 583 14.41 -0.65 16.63
N PHE A 584 13.86 0.28 15.85
CA PHE A 584 12.71 0.04 15.00
C PHE A 584 12.98 0.46 13.57
N ALA A 585 12.27 -0.14 12.64
CA ALA A 585 12.27 0.24 11.22
C ALA A 585 10.83 0.48 10.72
N ARG A 586 10.71 1.32 9.69
CA ARG A 586 9.47 1.71 9.05
C ARG A 586 9.70 1.99 7.56
N LYS A 587 8.90 1.55 6.63
CA LYS A 587 7.58 1.00 6.70
C LYS A 587 7.62 -0.46 6.27
N PHE A 588 6.74 -1.26 6.85
CA PHE A 588 6.45 -2.62 6.43
C PHE A 588 4.96 -2.75 6.19
N GLU A 589 4.58 -3.31 5.04
CA GLU A 589 3.19 -3.60 4.71
C GLU A 589 3.11 -5.04 4.19
N ALA A 590 2.27 -5.82 4.85
CA ALA A 590 2.21 -7.26 4.65
C ALA A 590 1.80 -7.66 3.23
N SER A 591 0.92 -6.87 2.59
CA SER A 591 0.51 -7.07 1.19
C SER A 591 1.57 -6.63 0.16
N VAL A 592 2.63 -5.93 0.60
CA VAL A 592 3.75 -5.52 -0.27
C VAL A 592 4.90 -6.52 -0.20
N ASN A 593 5.32 -6.91 1.02
CA ASN A 593 6.39 -7.88 1.19
C ASN A 593 6.40 -8.50 2.60
N GLN A 594 6.36 -9.82 2.70
CA GLN A 594 6.45 -10.59 3.94
C GLN A 594 7.86 -11.06 4.23
N GLU A 595 8.65 -11.32 3.19
CA GLU A 595 9.96 -11.97 3.31
C GLU A 595 10.94 -11.13 4.13
N ILE A 596 10.94 -9.81 3.99
CA ILE A 596 11.79 -8.93 4.81
C ILE A 596 11.49 -9.08 6.32
N VAL A 597 10.21 -9.26 6.68
CA VAL A 597 9.80 -9.47 8.08
C VAL A 597 10.13 -10.90 8.54
N ASN A 598 10.09 -11.90 7.62
CA ASN A 598 10.55 -13.27 7.92
C ASN A 598 12.05 -13.28 8.25
N GLN A 599 12.85 -12.53 7.48
CA GLN A 599 14.30 -12.37 7.72
C GLN A 599 14.57 -11.69 9.07
N LEU A 600 13.82 -10.63 9.40
CA LEU A 600 13.91 -9.98 10.71
C LEU A 600 13.50 -10.90 11.85
N ASP A 601 12.45 -11.69 11.68
CA ASP A 601 12.05 -12.69 12.67
C ASP A 601 13.15 -13.71 12.94
N THR A 602 13.77 -14.23 11.87
CA THR A 602 14.88 -15.18 11.98
C THR A 602 16.11 -14.54 12.63
N TYR A 603 16.43 -13.31 12.27
CA TYR A 603 17.55 -12.55 12.83
C TYR A 603 17.40 -12.28 14.33
N LEU A 604 16.20 -11.84 14.76
CA LEU A 604 15.95 -11.42 16.14
C LEU A 604 15.68 -12.59 17.10
N PHE A 605 15.08 -13.66 16.58
CA PHE A 605 14.50 -14.71 17.44
C PHE A 605 14.94 -16.12 17.06
N GLY A 606 15.75 -16.26 16.01
CA GLY A 606 16.11 -17.55 15.44
C GLY A 606 15.06 -18.09 14.45
N PRO A 607 15.44 -19.12 13.67
CA PRO A 607 14.56 -19.73 12.66
C PRO A 607 13.39 -20.48 13.33
N PHE A 608 12.28 -20.58 12.59
CA PHE A 608 11.20 -21.48 12.97
C PHE A 608 11.65 -22.94 12.87
N PRO A 609 11.05 -23.86 13.65
CA PRO A 609 11.35 -25.29 13.57
C PRO A 609 11.18 -25.81 12.13
N GLN A 610 12.01 -26.79 11.75
CA GLN A 610 11.88 -27.43 10.44
C GLN A 610 10.48 -28.04 10.27
N GLY A 611 9.92 -27.98 9.07
CA GLY A 611 8.58 -28.48 8.77
C GLY A 611 7.43 -27.57 9.24
N THR A 612 7.72 -26.39 9.79
CA THR A 612 6.66 -25.42 10.11
C THR A 612 5.94 -24.99 8.85
N GLN A 613 4.63 -25.28 8.80
CA GLN A 613 3.79 -24.94 7.63
C GLN A 613 3.47 -23.45 7.58
N ALA A 614 3.03 -22.98 6.42
CA ALA A 614 2.50 -21.65 6.16
C ALA A 614 3.45 -20.45 6.45
N LEU A 615 4.76 -20.68 6.55
CA LEU A 615 5.73 -19.58 6.76
C LEU A 615 5.71 -18.56 5.61
N ASN A 616 5.49 -19.01 4.38
CA ASN A 616 5.44 -18.16 3.18
C ASN A 616 4.03 -17.71 2.82
N SER A 617 3.02 -18.10 3.59
CA SER A 617 1.62 -17.73 3.37
C SER A 617 1.24 -16.47 4.17
N TYR A 618 0.39 -15.63 3.59
CA TYR A 618 -0.21 -14.48 4.26
C TYR A 618 -1.67 -14.33 3.82
N TRP A 619 -2.52 -14.01 4.77
CA TRP A 619 -3.94 -13.79 4.56
C TRP A 619 -4.33 -12.42 5.11
N GLU A 620 -4.97 -11.61 4.29
CA GLU A 620 -5.51 -10.32 4.73
C GLU A 620 -7.02 -10.31 4.61
N ASN A 621 -7.70 -9.97 5.69
CA ASN A 621 -9.14 -9.86 5.68
C ASN A 621 -9.61 -8.67 4.82
N VAL A 622 -10.57 -8.90 3.92
CA VAL A 622 -11.25 -7.89 3.11
C VAL A 622 -12.63 -7.57 3.68
N TYR A 623 -13.35 -8.60 4.09
CA TYR A 623 -14.72 -8.52 4.56
C TYR A 623 -15.00 -9.55 5.65
N GLU A 624 -15.87 -9.21 6.58
CA GLU A 624 -16.45 -10.12 7.58
C GLU A 624 -17.91 -9.73 7.81
N GLU A 625 -18.81 -10.71 7.89
CA GLU A 625 -20.27 -10.56 7.98
C GLU A 625 -20.71 -9.49 9.03
N PRO A 626 -20.13 -9.44 10.26
CA PRO A 626 -20.50 -8.41 11.24
C PRO A 626 -20.22 -6.96 10.81
N ASP A 627 -19.50 -6.73 9.72
CA ASP A 627 -19.29 -5.38 9.16
C ASP A 627 -20.48 -4.92 8.30
N GLY A 628 -21.34 -5.87 7.90
CA GLY A 628 -22.48 -5.65 7.02
C GLY A 628 -22.09 -5.53 5.54
N VAL A 629 -22.95 -6.04 4.66
CA VAL A 629 -22.74 -6.06 3.20
C VAL A 629 -22.56 -4.66 2.59
N ALA A 630 -23.08 -3.62 3.24
CA ALA A 630 -22.93 -2.24 2.82
C ALA A 630 -21.46 -1.74 2.82
N THR A 631 -20.53 -2.48 3.41
CA THR A 631 -19.09 -2.20 3.37
C THR A 631 -18.42 -2.69 2.09
N LEU A 632 -19.07 -3.58 1.33
CA LEU A 632 -18.63 -4.03 0.02
C LEU A 632 -19.17 -3.09 -1.08
N SER A 633 -18.45 -2.97 -2.18
CA SER A 633 -19.02 -2.39 -3.40
C SER A 633 -19.95 -3.41 -4.09
N ASP A 634 -20.85 -2.94 -4.95
CA ASP A 634 -21.69 -3.84 -5.75
C ASP A 634 -20.86 -4.76 -6.65
N THR A 635 -19.72 -4.26 -7.15
CA THR A 635 -18.74 -5.05 -7.90
C THR A 635 -18.18 -6.18 -7.02
N GLN A 636 -17.67 -5.87 -5.83
CA GLN A 636 -17.12 -6.89 -4.92
C GLN A 636 -18.19 -7.93 -4.52
N LEU A 637 -19.38 -7.46 -4.18
CA LEU A 637 -20.49 -8.34 -3.81
C LEU A 637 -20.85 -9.29 -4.96
N THR A 638 -20.90 -8.78 -6.20
CA THR A 638 -21.12 -9.56 -7.41
C THR A 638 -20.08 -10.67 -7.60
N TYR A 639 -18.79 -10.32 -7.52
CA TYR A 639 -17.71 -11.31 -7.68
C TYR A 639 -17.72 -12.35 -6.56
N PHE A 640 -17.92 -11.96 -5.30
CA PHE A 640 -17.84 -12.90 -4.19
C PHE A 640 -19.00 -13.92 -4.19
N HIS A 641 -20.18 -13.53 -4.67
CA HIS A 641 -21.27 -14.48 -4.92
C HIS A 641 -20.94 -15.44 -6.07
N SER A 642 -20.38 -14.94 -7.18
CA SER A 642 -19.92 -15.78 -8.28
C SER A 642 -18.83 -16.76 -7.82
N PHE A 643 -17.86 -16.30 -7.04
CA PHE A 643 -16.79 -17.12 -6.47
C PHE A 643 -17.35 -18.25 -5.58
N SER A 644 -18.38 -17.97 -4.79
CA SER A 644 -19.07 -18.99 -3.98
C SER A 644 -19.73 -20.06 -4.87
N ARG A 645 -20.46 -19.65 -5.91
CA ARG A 645 -21.13 -20.59 -6.84
C ARG A 645 -20.14 -21.44 -7.60
N LEU A 646 -19.03 -20.84 -8.12
CA LEU A 646 -17.97 -21.59 -8.82
C LEU A 646 -17.27 -22.58 -7.88
N GLY A 647 -17.07 -22.25 -6.60
CA GLY A 647 -16.54 -23.18 -5.62
C GLY A 647 -17.48 -24.37 -5.38
N LEU A 648 -18.78 -24.12 -5.28
CA LEU A 648 -19.77 -25.19 -5.15
C LEU A 648 -19.86 -26.08 -6.40
N ALA A 649 -19.73 -25.49 -7.59
CA ALA A 649 -19.64 -26.24 -8.84
C ALA A 649 -18.41 -27.15 -8.86
N ARG A 650 -17.26 -26.68 -8.36
CA ARG A 650 -16.05 -27.51 -8.21
C ARG A 650 -16.29 -28.68 -7.25
N ALA A 651 -16.94 -28.43 -6.09
CA ALA A 651 -17.26 -29.50 -5.14
C ALA A 651 -18.13 -30.58 -5.81
N ALA A 652 -19.15 -30.17 -6.57
CA ALA A 652 -20.00 -31.09 -7.31
C ALA A 652 -19.26 -31.89 -8.38
N ALA A 653 -18.31 -31.25 -9.07
CA ALA A 653 -17.48 -31.87 -10.11
C ALA A 653 -16.46 -32.88 -9.56
N SER A 654 -16.08 -32.77 -8.26
CA SER A 654 -15.12 -33.70 -7.65
C SER A 654 -15.68 -35.11 -7.40
N LEU A 655 -17.01 -35.29 -7.46
CA LEU A 655 -17.68 -36.59 -7.46
C LEU A 655 -17.66 -37.20 -8.88
N GLN A 656 -16.50 -37.60 -9.38
CA GLN A 656 -16.40 -38.25 -10.68
C GLN A 656 -17.08 -39.64 -10.64
N GLY A 657 -18.12 -39.84 -11.49
CA GLY A 657 -18.65 -41.14 -11.85
C GLY A 657 -19.99 -41.53 -11.27
N ASN A 658 -20.63 -40.83 -10.33
CA ASN A 658 -21.96 -41.14 -9.87
C ASN A 658 -22.94 -39.96 -9.94
N PRO A 659 -23.72 -39.81 -11.03
CA PRO A 659 -24.69 -38.69 -11.15
C PRO A 659 -25.79 -38.68 -10.09
N LYS A 660 -26.00 -39.80 -9.40
CA LYS A 660 -27.03 -39.96 -8.35
C LYS A 660 -26.54 -39.59 -6.94
N ASP A 661 -25.22 -39.36 -6.79
CA ASP A 661 -24.66 -38.93 -5.52
C ASP A 661 -24.79 -37.41 -5.37
N HIS A 662 -25.61 -37.00 -4.44
CA HIS A 662 -25.85 -35.60 -4.12
C HIS A 662 -25.03 -35.12 -2.89
N SER A 663 -24.13 -35.91 -2.34
CA SER A 663 -23.40 -35.63 -1.10
C SER A 663 -22.50 -34.40 -1.21
N CYS A 664 -21.98 -34.06 -2.41
CA CYS A 664 -21.17 -32.86 -2.69
C CYS A 664 -21.90 -31.80 -3.53
N ARG A 665 -23.24 -31.88 -3.60
CA ARG A 665 -24.05 -30.87 -4.27
C ARG A 665 -24.67 -29.93 -3.27
N TYR A 666 -24.60 -28.65 -3.55
CA TYR A 666 -24.99 -27.61 -2.60
C TYR A 666 -25.79 -26.52 -3.30
N PHE A 667 -26.66 -25.89 -2.55
CA PHE A 667 -27.35 -24.65 -2.91
C PHE A 667 -26.76 -23.49 -2.09
N PRO A 668 -26.28 -22.40 -2.71
CA PRO A 668 -25.69 -21.28 -2.00
C PRO A 668 -26.71 -20.55 -1.12
N MET A 669 -26.32 -20.14 0.07
CA MET A 669 -27.19 -19.51 1.06
C MET A 669 -26.59 -18.19 1.56
N GLY A 670 -27.39 -17.12 1.47
CA GLY A 670 -27.05 -15.83 2.04
C GLY A 670 -25.83 -15.13 1.36
N HIS A 671 -25.30 -14.16 2.04
CA HIS A 671 -24.09 -13.45 1.59
C HIS A 671 -22.80 -14.13 2.08
N PRO A 672 -21.64 -13.80 1.51
CA PRO A 672 -20.36 -14.29 2.00
C PRO A 672 -20.17 -13.99 3.49
N VAL A 673 -19.67 -14.95 4.24
CA VAL A 673 -19.38 -14.84 5.68
C VAL A 673 -18.10 -14.06 5.94
N SER A 674 -17.06 -14.36 5.16
CA SER A 674 -15.81 -13.59 5.17
C SER A 674 -15.05 -13.74 3.86
N VAL A 675 -14.23 -12.75 3.54
CA VAL A 675 -13.35 -12.75 2.36
C VAL A 675 -11.95 -12.34 2.78
N HIS A 676 -10.95 -13.09 2.28
CA HIS A 676 -9.55 -12.82 2.50
C HIS A 676 -8.79 -12.78 1.18
N LEU A 677 -7.78 -11.90 1.09
CA LEU A 677 -6.71 -12.01 0.12
C LEU A 677 -5.74 -13.09 0.57
N TYR A 678 -5.29 -13.91 -0.36
CA TYR A 678 -4.29 -14.93 -0.12
C TYR A 678 -3.01 -14.63 -0.90
N PHE A 679 -1.88 -14.65 -0.20
CA PHE A 679 -0.53 -14.47 -0.75
C PHE A 679 0.35 -15.65 -0.37
N GLN A 680 1.21 -16.05 -1.29
CA GLN A 680 2.27 -17.02 -1.06
C GLN A 680 3.58 -16.51 -1.65
N SER A 681 4.66 -16.51 -0.88
CA SER A 681 5.98 -15.98 -1.29
C SER A 681 5.86 -14.59 -1.94
N ASP A 682 5.13 -13.67 -1.28
CA ASP A 682 4.86 -12.29 -1.70
C ASP A 682 4.08 -12.14 -3.02
N GLN A 683 3.54 -13.24 -3.56
CA GLN A 683 2.70 -13.22 -4.76
C GLN A 683 1.23 -13.39 -4.37
N PHE A 684 0.37 -12.55 -4.95
CA PHE A 684 -1.07 -12.70 -4.81
C PHE A 684 -1.52 -14.02 -5.48
N GLN A 685 -2.24 -14.85 -4.73
CA GLN A 685 -2.74 -16.16 -5.16
C GLN A 685 -4.24 -16.20 -5.35
N GLY A 686 -4.94 -15.12 -5.02
CA GLY A 686 -6.38 -15.02 -5.19
C GLY A 686 -7.16 -14.68 -3.93
N TYR A 687 -8.45 -14.97 -3.99
CA TYR A 687 -9.41 -14.71 -2.92
C TYR A 687 -9.84 -16.01 -2.24
N LEU A 688 -10.00 -15.95 -0.92
CA LEU A 688 -10.62 -16.98 -0.13
C LEU A 688 -11.99 -16.46 0.32
N VAL A 689 -13.06 -17.12 -0.12
CA VAL A 689 -14.44 -16.75 0.20
C VAL A 689 -15.05 -17.81 1.08
N LYS A 690 -15.34 -17.46 2.34
CA LYS A 690 -16.10 -18.29 3.25
C LYS A 690 -17.58 -18.00 3.08
N HIS A 691 -18.38 -19.04 2.87
CA HIS A 691 -19.80 -18.91 2.57
C HIS A 691 -20.59 -20.08 3.13
N HIS A 692 -21.90 -19.87 3.26
CA HIS A 692 -22.87 -20.92 3.64
C HIS A 692 -23.52 -21.54 2.42
N ALA A 693 -23.79 -22.83 2.47
CA ALA A 693 -24.58 -23.52 1.48
C ALA A 693 -25.37 -24.71 2.09
N THR A 694 -26.54 -24.98 1.55
CA THR A 694 -27.33 -26.12 1.97
C THR A 694 -26.95 -27.34 1.14
N ASN A 695 -26.58 -28.44 1.81
CA ASN A 695 -26.27 -29.70 1.15
C ASN A 695 -27.55 -30.36 0.64
N LEU A 696 -27.58 -30.76 -0.63
CA LEU A 696 -28.80 -31.31 -1.27
C LEU A 696 -29.14 -32.73 -0.82
N ALA A 697 -28.17 -33.52 -0.35
CA ALA A 697 -28.43 -34.85 0.17
C ALA A 697 -28.99 -34.83 1.61
N THR A 698 -28.54 -33.93 2.44
CA THR A 698 -28.87 -33.90 3.87
C THR A 698 -29.80 -32.78 4.29
N SER A 699 -30.03 -31.79 3.41
CA SER A 699 -30.75 -30.55 3.70
C SER A 699 -30.16 -29.73 4.86
N LYS A 700 -28.89 -29.98 5.23
CA LYS A 700 -28.21 -29.27 6.31
C LYS A 700 -27.42 -28.10 5.77
N LEU A 701 -27.38 -27.01 6.54
CA LEU A 701 -26.53 -25.87 6.27
C LEU A 701 -25.08 -26.24 6.64
N GLU A 702 -24.18 -26.09 5.70
CA GLU A 702 -22.74 -26.29 5.86
C GLU A 702 -21.99 -24.99 5.53
N THR A 703 -20.81 -24.81 6.12
CA THR A 703 -19.95 -23.65 5.85
C THR A 703 -18.68 -24.11 5.15
N MET A 704 -18.33 -23.44 4.09
CA MET A 704 -17.17 -23.77 3.26
C MET A 704 -16.31 -22.55 3.01
N GLU A 705 -15.05 -22.78 2.65
CA GLU A 705 -14.13 -21.76 2.14
C GLU A 705 -13.64 -22.18 0.76
N THR A 706 -13.85 -21.30 -0.21
CA THR A 706 -13.44 -21.49 -1.62
C THR A 706 -12.21 -20.65 -1.92
N TRP A 707 -11.19 -21.25 -2.54
CA TRP A 707 -10.06 -20.53 -3.09
C TRP A 707 -10.25 -20.26 -4.57
N MET A 708 -10.38 -18.99 -4.92
CA MET A 708 -10.45 -18.50 -6.28
C MET A 708 -9.11 -17.92 -6.71
N ALA A 709 -8.45 -18.57 -7.66
CA ALA A 709 -7.17 -18.15 -8.22
C ALA A 709 -7.34 -17.43 -9.56
N PRO A 710 -6.58 -16.34 -9.83
CA PRO A 710 -6.60 -15.71 -11.14
C PRO A 710 -5.86 -16.57 -12.18
N LYS A 711 -6.44 -16.72 -13.35
CA LYS A 711 -5.78 -17.37 -14.49
C LYS A 711 -4.79 -16.42 -15.15
N LYS A 712 -3.80 -16.99 -15.86
CA LYS A 712 -2.86 -16.20 -16.65
C LYS A 712 -3.58 -15.55 -17.83
N ASN A 713 -3.56 -14.24 -17.88
CA ASN A 713 -4.30 -13.44 -18.86
C ASN A 713 -3.40 -12.56 -19.75
N PHE A 714 -2.07 -12.64 -19.58
CA PHE A 714 -1.07 -11.91 -20.36
C PHE A 714 -0.24 -12.86 -21.20
N LYS A 715 -0.07 -12.53 -22.48
CA LYS A 715 0.72 -13.30 -23.45
C LYS A 715 1.64 -12.36 -24.23
N LEU A 716 2.92 -12.74 -24.37
CA LEU A 716 3.84 -12.12 -25.31
C LEU A 716 3.70 -12.79 -26.67
N ALA A 717 3.78 -12.01 -27.76
CA ALA A 717 3.87 -12.57 -29.10
C ALA A 717 5.18 -13.34 -29.29
N THR A 718 5.13 -14.45 -30.02
CA THR A 718 6.31 -15.27 -30.37
C THR A 718 6.61 -15.20 -31.87
N PRO A 719 7.89 -15.13 -32.25
CA PRO A 719 9.07 -14.93 -31.43
C PRO A 719 9.20 -13.49 -30.96
N PRO A 720 9.71 -13.25 -29.75
CA PRO A 720 10.00 -11.89 -29.29
C PRO A 720 11.10 -11.31 -30.19
N SER A 721 10.80 -10.20 -30.90
CA SER A 721 11.84 -9.46 -31.58
C SER A 721 12.82 -8.89 -30.54
N SER A 722 14.07 -8.65 -30.91
CA SER A 722 15.11 -8.10 -30.01
C SER A 722 14.68 -6.77 -29.34
N THR A 723 13.80 -6.03 -29.96
CA THR A 723 13.21 -4.78 -29.46
C THR A 723 12.21 -4.99 -28.33
N PHE A 724 11.63 -6.19 -28.19
CA PHE A 724 10.56 -6.50 -27.22
C PHE A 724 11.00 -7.26 -25.98
N SER A 725 12.26 -7.62 -25.89
CA SER A 725 12.83 -8.18 -24.66
C SER A 725 12.65 -7.25 -23.42
N ARG A 726 12.26 -5.99 -23.65
CA ARG A 726 11.98 -5.02 -22.58
C ARG A 726 10.64 -5.22 -21.87
N LEU A 727 9.56 -5.57 -22.61
CA LEU A 727 8.25 -5.78 -21.99
C LEU A 727 8.26 -7.08 -21.19
N GLN A 728 8.06 -6.98 -19.88
CA GLN A 728 8.05 -8.13 -18.98
C GLN A 728 6.65 -8.60 -18.64
N PHE A 729 5.75 -7.63 -18.41
CA PHE A 729 4.42 -7.92 -17.91
C PHE A 729 3.50 -6.72 -18.16
N ALA A 730 2.20 -6.95 -18.29
CA ALA A 730 1.16 -5.95 -18.26
C ALA A 730 0.04 -6.38 -17.32
N GLU A 731 -0.62 -5.42 -16.71
CA GLU A 731 -1.73 -5.64 -15.77
C GLU A 731 -2.75 -4.50 -15.89
N ILE A 732 -4.02 -4.84 -15.75
CA ILE A 732 -5.13 -3.88 -15.72
C ILE A 732 -5.81 -3.97 -14.38
N GLY A 733 -6.10 -2.82 -13.80
CA GLY A 733 -6.75 -2.76 -12.51
C GLY A 733 -7.25 -1.36 -12.18
N THR A 734 -7.68 -1.21 -10.95
CA THR A 734 -8.03 0.07 -10.33
C THR A 734 -7.10 0.33 -9.14
N GLU A 735 -7.08 1.54 -8.60
CA GLU A 735 -6.29 1.88 -7.40
C GLU A 735 -4.77 1.66 -7.57
N TRP A 736 -4.21 2.17 -8.68
CA TRP A 736 -2.76 2.10 -8.91
C TRP A 736 -1.97 2.86 -7.84
N ASP A 737 -1.14 2.14 -7.07
CA ASP A 737 -0.18 2.71 -6.13
C ASP A 737 1.18 2.94 -6.83
N ALA A 738 1.40 4.17 -7.28
CA ALA A 738 2.64 4.55 -7.95
C ALA A 738 3.88 4.48 -7.02
N LYS A 739 3.68 4.51 -5.72
CA LYS A 739 4.76 4.42 -4.72
C LYS A 739 5.30 3.00 -4.62
N GLU A 740 4.40 2.00 -4.45
CA GLU A 740 4.77 0.59 -4.36
C GLU A 740 4.74 -0.13 -5.71
N ARG A 741 4.24 0.54 -6.78
CA ARG A 741 4.18 0.04 -8.15
C ARG A 741 3.34 -1.23 -8.26
N MET A 742 2.13 -1.17 -7.70
CA MET A 742 1.16 -2.27 -7.69
C MET A 742 -0.27 -1.75 -7.64
N PHE A 743 -1.22 -2.56 -8.07
CA PHE A 743 -2.64 -2.28 -7.85
C PHE A 743 -3.06 -2.69 -6.44
N ARG A 744 -3.89 -1.86 -5.79
CA ARG A 744 -4.47 -2.18 -4.48
C ARG A 744 -5.77 -2.97 -4.58
N ASN A 745 -6.46 -2.87 -5.69
CA ASN A 745 -7.53 -3.79 -6.07
C ASN A 745 -6.91 -5.05 -6.69
N PHE A 746 -6.48 -5.98 -5.83
CA PHE A 746 -5.79 -7.20 -6.25
C PHE A 746 -6.65 -8.05 -7.18
N GLY A 747 -6.04 -8.55 -8.25
CA GLY A 747 -6.72 -9.36 -9.25
C GLY A 747 -7.70 -8.62 -10.15
N GLY A 748 -7.85 -7.30 -9.99
CA GLY A 748 -8.63 -6.46 -10.88
C GLY A 748 -10.12 -6.79 -10.92
N LEU A 749 -10.79 -6.85 -9.74
CA LEU A 749 -12.25 -6.97 -9.67
C LEU A 749 -12.90 -5.69 -10.16
N MET A 750 -13.38 -5.67 -11.39
CA MET A 750 -13.88 -4.47 -12.07
C MET A 750 -15.31 -4.64 -12.56
N GLY A 751 -16.10 -3.58 -12.44
CA GLY A 751 -17.47 -3.45 -12.92
C GLY A 751 -17.62 -2.28 -13.88
N PRO A 752 -18.85 -2.03 -14.42
CA PRO A 752 -19.11 -1.04 -15.48
C PRO A 752 -18.77 0.41 -15.10
N MET A 753 -18.76 0.75 -13.81
CA MET A 753 -18.53 2.10 -13.32
C MET A 753 -17.12 2.33 -12.81
N ASP A 754 -16.22 1.35 -12.96
CA ASP A 754 -14.85 1.44 -12.47
C ASP A 754 -13.92 2.15 -13.46
N GLU A 755 -12.95 2.88 -12.93
CA GLU A 755 -11.96 3.62 -13.72
C GLU A 755 -10.70 2.78 -13.88
N THR A 756 -10.52 2.20 -15.05
CA THR A 756 -9.45 1.27 -15.35
C THR A 756 -8.11 1.97 -15.63
N VAL A 757 -7.04 1.39 -15.15
CA VAL A 757 -5.65 1.81 -15.42
C VAL A 757 -4.90 0.63 -16.03
N GLY A 758 -4.19 0.87 -17.13
CA GLY A 758 -3.24 -0.08 -17.69
C GLY A 758 -1.83 0.20 -17.20
N MET A 759 -1.15 -0.85 -16.72
CA MET A 759 0.24 -0.79 -16.27
C MET A 759 1.09 -1.76 -17.10
N GLN A 760 2.31 -1.34 -17.43
CA GLN A 760 3.31 -2.18 -18.11
C GLN A 760 4.62 -2.13 -17.33
N LYS A 761 5.24 -3.30 -17.17
CA LYS A 761 6.55 -3.47 -16.54
C LYS A 761 7.62 -3.71 -17.61
N TRP A 762 8.72 -2.97 -17.49
CA TRP A 762 9.79 -2.94 -18.48
C TRP A 762 11.15 -3.30 -17.87
N SER A 763 11.98 -3.97 -18.64
CA SER A 763 13.41 -4.04 -18.38
C SER A 763 14.12 -2.79 -18.93
N LYS A 764 15.31 -2.46 -18.43
CA LYS A 764 16.14 -1.39 -18.98
C LYS A 764 16.57 -1.71 -20.42
N GLY A 765 16.67 -0.68 -21.27
CA GLY A 765 17.05 -0.86 -22.67
C GLY A 765 16.91 0.43 -23.46
N PRO A 766 17.06 0.42 -24.80
CA PRO A 766 16.94 1.61 -25.64
C PRO A 766 15.51 2.20 -25.54
N ASN A 767 15.38 3.49 -25.89
CA ASN A 767 14.07 4.12 -26.00
C ASN A 767 13.20 3.36 -26.99
N VAL A 768 11.94 3.14 -26.65
CA VAL A 768 10.97 2.49 -27.50
C VAL A 768 9.60 3.15 -27.34
N THR A 769 8.89 3.31 -28.45
CA THR A 769 7.47 3.76 -28.43
C THR A 769 6.59 2.56 -28.76
N VAL A 770 5.56 2.34 -27.98
CA VAL A 770 4.54 1.31 -28.21
C VAL A 770 3.17 1.94 -28.28
N THR A 771 2.30 1.38 -29.11
CA THR A 771 0.88 1.73 -29.18
C THR A 771 0.09 0.72 -28.35
N VAL A 772 -0.73 1.19 -27.44
CA VAL A 772 -1.63 0.38 -26.62
C VAL A 772 -3.06 0.55 -27.11
N VAL A 773 -3.72 -0.56 -27.46
CA VAL A 773 -5.07 -0.59 -28.03
C VAL A 773 -6.01 -1.33 -27.08
N TRP A 774 -7.10 -0.69 -26.70
CA TRP A 774 -8.16 -1.26 -25.87
C TRP A 774 -9.33 -1.66 -26.73
N ILE A 775 -9.78 -2.90 -26.63
CA ILE A 775 -10.84 -3.51 -27.43
C ILE A 775 -11.94 -3.98 -26.49
N ASP A 776 -13.16 -3.55 -26.72
CA ASP A 776 -14.33 -3.93 -25.94
C ASP A 776 -14.88 -5.32 -26.29
N PRO A 777 -15.82 -5.91 -25.52
CA PRO A 777 -16.38 -7.24 -25.79
C PRO A 777 -17.14 -7.38 -27.11
N THR A 778 -17.46 -6.27 -27.80
CA THR A 778 -18.07 -6.26 -29.13
C THR A 778 -17.04 -6.12 -30.25
N ASN A 779 -15.75 -6.25 -29.95
CA ASN A 779 -14.64 -6.06 -30.87
C ASN A 779 -14.51 -4.63 -31.41
N VAL A 780 -14.95 -3.64 -30.63
CA VAL A 780 -14.78 -2.22 -30.96
C VAL A 780 -13.56 -1.67 -30.25
N ILE A 781 -12.71 -0.92 -30.98
CA ILE A 781 -11.58 -0.22 -30.37
C ILE A 781 -12.12 0.93 -29.52
N ALA A 782 -11.94 0.82 -28.21
CA ALA A 782 -12.44 1.77 -27.25
C ALA A 782 -11.44 2.92 -26.95
N ALA A 783 -10.15 2.63 -27.02
CA ALA A 783 -9.08 3.61 -26.86
C ALA A 783 -7.79 3.14 -27.52
N THR A 784 -6.99 4.11 -27.98
CA THR A 784 -5.61 3.87 -28.40
C THR A 784 -4.73 5.06 -28.02
N TYR A 785 -3.48 4.78 -27.65
CA TYR A 785 -2.50 5.80 -27.29
C TYR A 785 -1.09 5.25 -27.39
N ASP A 786 -0.13 6.14 -27.60
CA ASP A 786 1.29 5.82 -27.64
C ASP A 786 1.95 6.09 -26.29
N ILE A 787 2.87 5.21 -25.92
CA ILE A 787 3.71 5.37 -24.73
C ILE A 787 5.17 5.36 -25.17
N LEU A 788 5.89 6.43 -24.85
CA LEU A 788 7.35 6.48 -24.96
C LEU A 788 7.96 5.89 -23.68
N ILE A 789 8.76 4.85 -23.83
CA ILE A 789 9.48 4.18 -22.76
C ILE A 789 10.94 4.58 -22.84
N ASP A 790 11.42 5.42 -21.89
CA ASP A 790 12.83 5.83 -21.84
C ASP A 790 13.76 4.70 -21.40
N THR A 791 15.08 4.89 -21.51
CA THR A 791 16.10 3.88 -21.21
C THR A 791 16.04 3.34 -19.78
N SER A 792 15.58 4.15 -18.83
CA SER A 792 15.55 3.85 -17.39
C SER A 792 14.16 3.45 -16.88
N ALA A 793 13.14 3.54 -17.71
CA ALA A 793 11.76 3.23 -17.31
C ALA A 793 11.61 1.76 -16.92
N GLU A 794 11.13 1.53 -15.72
CA GLU A 794 10.79 0.20 -15.20
C GLU A 794 9.28 -0.06 -15.20
N PHE A 795 8.48 1.01 -15.10
CA PHE A 795 7.02 0.95 -15.12
C PHE A 795 6.47 2.14 -15.89
N THR A 796 5.47 1.87 -16.69
CA THR A 796 4.57 2.85 -17.29
C THR A 796 3.14 2.53 -16.88
N HIS A 797 2.31 3.54 -16.75
CA HIS A 797 0.88 3.38 -16.49
C HIS A 797 0.11 4.52 -17.14
N TYR A 798 -1.07 4.20 -17.61
CA TYR A 798 -1.96 5.20 -18.19
C TYR A 798 -3.42 4.82 -17.94
N ARG A 799 -4.24 5.83 -17.76
CA ARG A 799 -5.68 5.72 -17.63
C ARG A 799 -6.32 6.29 -18.88
N PRO A 800 -6.85 5.46 -19.77
CA PRO A 800 -7.54 5.95 -20.97
C PRO A 800 -8.86 6.65 -20.59
N PRO A 801 -9.27 7.65 -21.36
CA PRO A 801 -10.53 8.35 -21.10
C PRO A 801 -11.72 7.54 -21.65
N LEU A 802 -12.01 6.40 -21.02
CA LEU A 802 -13.14 5.54 -21.37
C LEU A 802 -14.45 6.14 -20.83
N ASN A 803 -15.50 6.13 -21.63
CA ASN A 803 -16.83 6.54 -21.18
C ASN A 803 -17.53 5.42 -20.43
N GLN A 804 -18.09 5.75 -19.29
CA GLN A 804 -18.91 4.85 -18.46
C GLN A 804 -20.39 4.95 -18.80
N PRO A 805 -21.16 3.87 -18.60
CA PRO A 805 -20.72 2.56 -18.08
C PRO A 805 -19.90 1.78 -19.11
N LEU A 806 -18.84 1.09 -18.66
CA LEU A 806 -18.09 0.18 -19.50
C LEU A 806 -18.95 -1.04 -19.82
N ARG A 807 -18.88 -1.54 -21.06
CA ARG A 807 -19.65 -2.73 -21.47
C ARG A 807 -19.15 -3.95 -20.74
N PRO A 808 -20.02 -4.73 -20.02
CA PRO A 808 -19.62 -5.98 -19.39
C PRO A 808 -19.18 -7.03 -20.40
N GLY A 809 -18.20 -7.83 -20.00
CA GLY A 809 -17.60 -8.91 -20.79
C GLY A 809 -16.10 -8.90 -20.71
N VAL A 810 -15.47 -9.80 -21.46
CA VAL A 810 -14.01 -9.89 -21.53
C VAL A 810 -13.48 -8.87 -22.52
N TRP A 811 -12.70 -7.96 -22.02
CA TRP A 811 -11.96 -6.94 -22.77
C TRP A 811 -10.58 -7.46 -23.15
N SER A 812 -10.03 -6.96 -24.26
CA SER A 812 -8.63 -7.23 -24.62
C SER A 812 -7.83 -5.94 -24.77
N ILE A 813 -6.55 -6.03 -24.39
CA ILE A 813 -5.56 -5.00 -24.67
C ILE A 813 -4.50 -5.61 -25.56
N ARG A 814 -4.16 -4.91 -26.63
CA ARG A 814 -3.05 -5.27 -27.49
C ARG A 814 -1.97 -4.20 -27.47
N ILE A 815 -0.74 -4.61 -27.35
CA ILE A 815 0.44 -3.74 -27.38
C ILE A 815 1.12 -3.95 -28.72
N LEU A 816 1.28 -2.87 -29.48
CA LEU A 816 1.87 -2.86 -30.81
C LEU A 816 3.20 -2.09 -30.78
N HIS A 817 4.14 -2.52 -31.62
CA HIS A 817 5.35 -1.76 -31.95
C HIS A 817 5.50 -1.75 -33.48
N HIS A 818 5.63 -0.57 -34.05
CA HIS A 818 5.61 -0.41 -35.50
C HIS A 818 4.50 -1.22 -36.17
N TRP A 819 3.27 -1.14 -35.61
CA TRP A 819 2.06 -1.83 -36.08
C TRP A 819 2.10 -3.37 -35.96
N SER A 820 3.15 -3.95 -35.43
CA SER A 820 3.22 -5.39 -35.18
C SER A 820 2.78 -5.73 -33.78
N PRO A 821 1.86 -6.68 -33.55
CA PRO A 821 1.44 -7.14 -32.23
C PRO A 821 2.61 -7.71 -31.44
N VAL A 822 2.78 -7.26 -30.20
CA VAL A 822 3.86 -7.64 -29.28
C VAL A 822 3.34 -8.45 -28.13
N ALA A 823 2.23 -8.01 -27.58
CA ALA A 823 1.59 -8.62 -26.43
C ALA A 823 0.08 -8.44 -26.48
N GLU A 824 -0.59 -9.36 -25.83
CA GLU A 824 -2.02 -9.35 -25.61
C GLU A 824 -2.33 -9.64 -24.14
N MET A 825 -3.36 -8.99 -23.62
CA MET A 825 -3.87 -9.20 -22.28
C MET A 825 -5.39 -9.14 -22.28
N HIS A 826 -6.03 -10.02 -21.49
CA HIS A 826 -7.47 -10.01 -21.27
C HIS A 826 -7.82 -9.59 -19.84
N PHE A 827 -8.94 -8.90 -19.68
CA PHE A 827 -9.48 -8.54 -18.36
C PHE A 827 -11.01 -8.50 -18.40
N LEU A 828 -11.64 -8.64 -17.24
CA LEU A 828 -13.09 -8.70 -17.11
C LEU A 828 -13.67 -7.40 -16.57
N ILE A 829 -14.67 -6.88 -17.27
CA ILE A 829 -15.66 -5.97 -16.71
C ILE A 829 -16.89 -6.81 -16.40
N ALA A 830 -17.11 -7.14 -15.12
CA ALA A 830 -18.22 -8.01 -14.72
C ALA A 830 -19.57 -7.28 -14.82
N PRO A 831 -20.63 -7.92 -15.33
CA PRO A 831 -21.98 -7.40 -15.16
C PRO A 831 -22.34 -7.43 -13.67
N LEU A 832 -23.01 -6.38 -13.17
CA LEU A 832 -23.38 -6.27 -11.77
C LEU A 832 -24.64 -7.09 -11.48
N ALA A 833 -24.56 -8.04 -10.56
CA ALA A 833 -25.71 -8.75 -10.02
C ALA A 833 -26.45 -7.94 -8.94
N TYR A 834 -25.79 -6.91 -8.42
CA TYR A 834 -26.33 -6.04 -7.37
C TYR A 834 -26.23 -4.55 -7.77
N ASN A 835 -27.23 -3.77 -7.36
CA ASN A 835 -27.21 -2.32 -7.42
C ASN A 835 -27.68 -1.77 -6.06
N LYS A 836 -26.83 -0.95 -5.40
CA LYS A 836 -27.05 -0.50 -4.02
C LYS A 836 -27.29 -1.65 -3.04
N HIS A 837 -26.55 -2.73 -3.18
CA HIS A 837 -26.60 -3.97 -2.39
C HIS A 837 -27.92 -4.76 -2.48
N GLN A 838 -28.79 -4.42 -3.43
CA GLN A 838 -29.99 -5.19 -3.73
C GLN A 838 -29.85 -5.91 -5.08
N PRO A 839 -30.47 -7.06 -5.29
CA PRO A 839 -30.48 -7.71 -6.59
C PRO A 839 -30.88 -6.72 -7.69
N ILE A 840 -30.12 -6.72 -8.81
CA ILE A 840 -30.30 -5.73 -9.84
C ILE A 840 -31.65 -5.88 -10.54
N ARG A 841 -32.35 -4.76 -10.78
CA ARG A 841 -33.57 -4.74 -11.57
C ARG A 841 -33.24 -4.55 -13.05
N GLN A 842 -34.12 -5.03 -13.93
CA GLN A 842 -33.94 -4.97 -15.41
C GLN A 842 -33.64 -3.55 -15.90
N GLU A 843 -34.35 -2.54 -15.37
CA GLU A 843 -34.11 -1.14 -15.74
C GLU A 843 -32.70 -0.65 -15.39
N ASP A 844 -32.16 -1.07 -14.25
CA ASP A 844 -30.83 -0.69 -13.81
C ASP A 844 -29.77 -1.52 -14.55
N ALA A 845 -30.04 -2.78 -14.84
CA ALA A 845 -29.20 -3.63 -15.68
C ALA A 845 -29.02 -2.99 -17.07
N LEU A 846 -30.11 -2.60 -17.75
CA LEU A 846 -30.04 -1.90 -19.05
C LEU A 846 -29.22 -0.62 -18.99
N LYS A 847 -29.28 0.15 -17.88
CA LYS A 847 -28.50 1.39 -17.71
C LYS A 847 -27.00 1.11 -17.50
N LEU A 848 -26.68 0.05 -16.78
CA LEU A 848 -25.31 -0.25 -16.35
C LEU A 848 -24.57 -1.19 -17.32
N HIS A 849 -25.27 -2.06 -18.04
CA HIS A 849 -24.65 -3.11 -18.85
C HIS A 849 -24.66 -2.82 -20.37
N ASN A 850 -25.42 -1.84 -20.83
CA ASN A 850 -25.55 -1.59 -22.26
C ASN A 850 -24.34 -0.86 -22.89
N GLY A 851 -23.38 -0.44 -22.08
CA GLY A 851 -22.27 0.40 -22.50
C GLY A 851 -22.67 1.89 -22.60
N PRO A 852 -21.75 2.76 -23.04
CA PRO A 852 -22.01 4.18 -23.11
C PRO A 852 -23.06 4.51 -24.20
N THR A 853 -24.04 5.37 -23.85
CA THR A 853 -25.14 5.78 -24.76
C THR A 853 -24.66 6.58 -25.97
N LYS A 854 -23.53 7.28 -25.85
CA LYS A 854 -22.77 7.86 -26.95
C LYS A 854 -21.43 7.16 -27.00
N ASN A 855 -21.28 6.33 -27.99
CA ASN A 855 -20.02 5.61 -28.19
C ASN A 855 -19.02 6.57 -28.82
N SER A 856 -18.39 7.41 -27.99
CA SER A 856 -17.37 8.37 -28.43
C SER A 856 -16.19 7.69 -29.10
N TYR A 857 -15.98 6.39 -28.84
CA TYR A 857 -14.96 5.65 -29.57
C TYR A 857 -15.43 5.24 -30.99
N MET A 858 -16.74 5.13 -31.26
CA MET A 858 -17.25 4.87 -32.61
C MET A 858 -17.17 6.12 -33.50
N GLU A 859 -17.06 7.31 -32.95
CA GLU A 859 -16.85 8.55 -33.68
C GLU A 859 -15.41 8.69 -34.20
N GLN A 860 -14.46 7.95 -33.61
CA GLN A 860 -13.07 7.92 -34.05
C GLN A 860 -12.88 6.78 -35.07
N SER A 861 -12.40 7.11 -36.27
CA SER A 861 -12.11 6.11 -37.28
C SER A 861 -10.80 5.40 -37.00
N PHE A 862 -10.87 4.17 -36.48
CA PHE A 862 -9.73 3.28 -36.29
C PHE A 862 -9.61 2.26 -37.44
N HIS A 863 -10.14 2.54 -38.61
CA HIS A 863 -10.17 1.60 -39.75
C HIS A 863 -8.80 1.07 -40.15
N GLY A 864 -7.74 1.86 -39.99
CA GLY A 864 -6.36 1.41 -40.25
C GLY A 864 -5.82 0.36 -39.27
N LEU A 865 -6.38 0.29 -38.05
CA LEU A 865 -5.94 -0.67 -37.01
C LEU A 865 -6.66 -2.03 -37.12
N ASN A 866 -7.91 -2.04 -37.57
CA ASN A 866 -8.69 -3.28 -37.64
C ASN A 866 -8.03 -4.38 -38.46
N PRO A 867 -7.47 -4.12 -39.66
CA PRO A 867 -6.77 -5.17 -40.45
C PRO A 867 -5.49 -5.66 -39.74
N VAL A 868 -4.75 -4.75 -39.11
CA VAL A 868 -3.51 -5.06 -38.37
C VAL A 868 -3.77 -5.98 -37.17
N LEU A 869 -4.88 -5.76 -36.50
CA LEU A 869 -5.27 -6.51 -35.31
C LEU A 869 -6.08 -7.75 -35.59
N ASN A 870 -6.47 -7.98 -36.85
CA ASN A 870 -7.40 -9.06 -37.26
C ASN A 870 -8.67 -9.11 -36.40
N ILE A 871 -9.27 -7.95 -36.14
CA ILE A 871 -10.45 -7.87 -35.30
C ILE A 871 -11.66 -8.26 -36.14
N PRO A 872 -12.38 -9.35 -35.81
CA PRO A 872 -13.58 -9.73 -36.54
C PRO A 872 -14.71 -8.74 -36.27
N VAL A 873 -15.11 -7.95 -37.25
CA VAL A 873 -16.24 -7.04 -37.18
C VAL A 873 -17.51 -7.79 -37.47
N SER A 874 -18.42 -7.90 -36.49
CA SER A 874 -19.72 -8.54 -36.65
C SER A 874 -20.80 -7.81 -35.86
N LEU A 875 -21.90 -7.46 -36.51
CA LEU A 875 -23.09 -6.90 -35.82
C LEU A 875 -23.66 -7.88 -34.79
N GLY A 876 -23.40 -9.18 -34.93
CA GLY A 876 -23.85 -10.21 -34.00
C GLY A 876 -23.32 -10.03 -32.60
N TYR A 877 -22.08 -9.53 -32.44
CA TYR A 877 -21.53 -9.24 -31.11
C TYR A 877 -22.27 -8.10 -30.40
N VAL A 878 -22.64 -7.06 -31.13
CA VAL A 878 -23.41 -5.93 -30.60
C VAL A 878 -24.80 -6.36 -30.17
N GLU A 879 -25.47 -7.14 -30.99
CA GLU A 879 -26.82 -7.66 -30.68
C GLU A 879 -26.79 -8.64 -29.48
N GLN A 880 -25.75 -9.47 -29.38
CA GLN A 880 -25.56 -10.32 -28.21
C GLN A 880 -25.31 -9.51 -26.94
N ALA A 881 -24.48 -8.48 -27.02
CA ALA A 881 -24.24 -7.58 -25.88
C ALA A 881 -25.53 -6.87 -25.42
N LYS A 882 -26.39 -6.46 -26.34
CA LYS A 882 -27.70 -5.87 -26.01
C LYS A 882 -28.62 -6.86 -25.31
N ARG A 883 -28.67 -8.12 -25.78
CA ARG A 883 -29.44 -9.18 -25.10
C ARG A 883 -28.92 -9.42 -23.70
N ASN A 884 -27.61 -9.54 -23.56
CA ASN A 884 -26.95 -9.78 -22.27
C ASN A 884 -27.16 -8.62 -21.29
N ALA A 885 -27.24 -7.37 -21.77
CA ALA A 885 -27.47 -6.20 -20.92
C ALA A 885 -28.87 -6.21 -20.24
N ALA A 886 -29.83 -6.94 -20.77
CA ALA A 886 -31.17 -7.07 -20.20
C ALA A 886 -31.32 -8.23 -19.20
N LEU A 887 -30.31 -9.06 -19.01
CA LEU A 887 -30.34 -10.22 -18.12
C LEU A 887 -30.43 -9.79 -16.65
N THR A 888 -31.19 -10.57 -15.88
CA THR A 888 -31.35 -10.44 -14.42
C THR A 888 -31.53 -11.83 -13.77
N GLY A 889 -31.41 -11.90 -12.44
CA GLY A 889 -31.62 -13.14 -11.70
C GLY A 889 -30.71 -14.30 -12.16
N PRO A 890 -31.21 -15.54 -12.20
CA PRO A 890 -30.41 -16.72 -12.52
C PRO A 890 -29.71 -16.69 -13.88
N GLU A 891 -30.33 -16.08 -14.90
CA GLU A 891 -29.75 -15.95 -16.24
C GLU A 891 -28.52 -15.03 -16.23
N LEU A 892 -28.61 -13.90 -15.49
CA LEU A 892 -27.48 -13.01 -15.28
C LEU A 892 -26.36 -13.69 -14.49
N GLU A 893 -26.71 -14.44 -13.43
CA GLU A 893 -25.75 -15.17 -12.62
C GLU A 893 -25.00 -16.24 -13.45
N HIS A 894 -25.71 -16.96 -14.30
CA HIS A 894 -25.09 -17.94 -15.19
C HIS A 894 -24.12 -17.28 -16.19
N TRP A 895 -24.53 -16.15 -16.81
CA TRP A 895 -23.65 -15.40 -17.69
C TRP A 895 -22.43 -14.85 -16.95
N LEU A 896 -22.63 -14.26 -15.76
CA LEU A 896 -21.56 -13.77 -14.90
C LEU A 896 -20.57 -14.89 -14.56
N ASP A 897 -21.05 -16.05 -14.13
CA ASP A 897 -20.21 -17.19 -13.74
C ASP A 897 -19.41 -17.74 -14.92
N SER A 898 -19.97 -17.71 -16.14
CA SER A 898 -19.23 -18.08 -17.35
C SER A 898 -18.08 -17.09 -17.63
N LEU A 899 -18.31 -15.77 -17.51
CA LEU A 899 -17.29 -14.76 -17.72
C LEU A 899 -16.20 -14.80 -16.63
N VAL A 900 -16.61 -14.94 -15.38
CA VAL A 900 -15.66 -15.07 -14.26
C VAL A 900 -14.82 -16.34 -14.45
N GLY A 901 -15.43 -17.46 -14.86
CA GLY A 901 -14.74 -18.72 -15.14
C GLY A 901 -13.71 -18.66 -16.28
N GLU A 902 -13.76 -17.66 -17.17
CA GLU A 902 -12.72 -17.46 -18.18
C GLU A 902 -11.40 -16.98 -17.60
N LEU A 903 -11.44 -16.10 -16.59
CA LEU A 903 -10.26 -15.42 -16.01
C LEU A 903 -9.93 -15.84 -14.58
N TRP A 904 -10.81 -16.60 -13.94
CA TRP A 904 -10.64 -17.13 -12.59
C TRP A 904 -10.93 -18.64 -12.58
N GLU A 905 -10.32 -19.34 -11.64
CA GLU A 905 -10.62 -20.74 -11.39
C GLU A 905 -10.85 -20.99 -9.90
N ALA A 906 -11.83 -21.82 -9.59
CA ALA A 906 -11.99 -22.37 -8.26
C ALA A 906 -10.86 -23.40 -8.06
N ALA A 907 -9.73 -22.96 -7.52
CA ALA A 907 -8.54 -23.79 -7.37
C ALA A 907 -8.76 -24.91 -6.37
N ASP A 908 -9.47 -24.61 -5.26
CA ASP A 908 -9.86 -25.61 -4.25
C ASP A 908 -11.05 -25.15 -3.40
N ILE A 909 -11.63 -26.09 -2.63
CA ILE A 909 -12.71 -25.84 -1.67
C ILE A 909 -12.54 -26.75 -0.46
N CYS A 910 -12.81 -26.25 0.74
CA CYS A 910 -12.74 -27.01 1.98
C CYS A 910 -13.92 -26.75 2.92
N ALA A 911 -14.17 -27.66 3.84
CA ALA A 911 -15.23 -27.54 4.85
C ALA A 911 -14.71 -26.86 6.12
N VAL A 912 -15.45 -25.87 6.60
CA VAL A 912 -15.14 -25.17 7.87
C VAL A 912 -15.54 -26.01 9.09
N GLY A 913 -16.52 -26.88 8.94
CA GLY A 913 -17.03 -27.78 9.96
C GLY A 913 -17.32 -29.17 9.42
N PRO A 914 -18.19 -29.94 10.06
CA PRO A 914 -18.67 -31.24 9.55
C PRO A 914 -19.31 -31.07 8.17
N THR A 915 -19.02 -32.00 7.26
CA THR A 915 -19.57 -32.00 5.89
C THR A 915 -20.08 -33.39 5.51
N ALA A 916 -21.13 -33.43 4.71
CA ALA A 916 -21.63 -34.65 4.08
C ALA A 916 -20.79 -35.04 2.84
N CYS A 917 -19.96 -34.14 2.28
CA CYS A 917 -19.14 -34.40 1.11
C CYS A 917 -17.85 -35.16 1.49
N PRO A 918 -17.71 -36.45 1.14
CA PRO A 918 -16.61 -37.28 1.61
C PRO A 918 -15.25 -36.92 1.05
N VAL A 919 -15.22 -36.20 -0.08
CA VAL A 919 -13.98 -35.78 -0.76
C VAL A 919 -13.48 -34.39 -0.30
N MET A 920 -14.31 -33.66 0.45
CA MET A 920 -13.96 -32.31 0.92
C MET A 920 -13.17 -32.40 2.23
N GLN A 921 -11.98 -31.84 2.21
CA GLN A 921 -11.11 -31.78 3.39
C GLN A 921 -11.53 -30.66 4.34
N ALA A 922 -11.20 -30.83 5.63
CA ALA A 922 -11.36 -29.76 6.61
C ALA A 922 -10.39 -28.60 6.32
N CYS A 923 -10.87 -27.36 6.36
CA CYS A 923 -10.08 -26.15 6.05
C CYS A 923 -8.78 -26.03 6.86
N PRO A 924 -8.72 -26.29 8.18
CA PRO A 924 -7.46 -26.19 8.92
C PRO A 924 -6.34 -27.12 8.45
N LYS A 925 -6.65 -28.16 7.65
CA LYS A 925 -5.65 -29.08 7.07
C LYS A 925 -5.09 -28.59 5.74
N ASN A 926 -5.72 -27.61 5.10
CA ASN A 926 -5.31 -27.06 3.81
C ASN A 926 -4.40 -25.84 4.02
N PRO A 927 -3.16 -25.85 3.54
CA PRO A 927 -2.19 -24.77 3.79
C PRO A 927 -2.57 -23.41 3.18
N TRP A 928 -3.49 -23.40 2.22
CA TRP A 928 -4.00 -22.18 1.59
C TRP A 928 -5.14 -21.54 2.41
N SER A 929 -5.89 -22.31 3.20
CA SER A 929 -7.08 -21.83 3.92
C SER A 929 -6.74 -20.73 4.92
N SER A 930 -7.62 -19.73 5.04
CA SER A 930 -7.50 -18.67 6.06
C SER A 930 -7.61 -19.22 7.50
N LEU A 931 -8.10 -20.45 7.66
CA LEU A 931 -8.21 -21.18 8.94
C LEU A 931 -6.98 -22.04 9.24
N SER A 932 -6.01 -22.12 8.34
CA SER A 932 -4.74 -22.80 8.60
C SER A 932 -3.98 -22.17 9.74
N PRO A 933 -3.20 -22.94 10.50
CA PRO A 933 -2.31 -22.40 11.50
C PRO A 933 -1.34 -21.37 10.92
N ASP A 934 -1.24 -20.21 11.56
CA ASP A 934 -0.29 -19.15 11.18
C ASP A 934 0.70 -18.90 12.32
N PRO A 935 1.82 -19.62 12.35
CA PRO A 935 2.78 -19.53 13.44
C PRO A 935 3.41 -18.14 13.59
N LYS A 936 3.38 -17.32 12.54
CA LYS A 936 3.97 -15.96 12.55
C LYS A 936 3.11 -14.99 13.37
N SER A 937 1.80 -15.02 13.19
CA SER A 937 0.86 -14.11 13.84
C SER A 937 0.14 -14.71 15.04
N GLN A 938 0.11 -16.04 15.18
CA GLN A 938 -0.55 -16.70 16.30
C GLN A 938 0.08 -16.29 17.64
N LEU A 939 -0.75 -15.83 18.56
CA LEU A 939 -0.37 -15.42 19.90
C LEU A 939 -0.49 -16.60 20.87
N GLY A 940 0.45 -16.69 21.80
CA GLY A 940 0.49 -17.73 22.83
C GLY A 940 0.44 -17.15 24.24
N THR A 941 0.44 -18.01 25.24
CA THR A 941 0.60 -17.61 26.65
C THR A 941 2.03 -17.12 26.93
N PRO A 942 2.20 -16.15 27.84
CA PRO A 942 3.53 -15.70 28.25
C PRO A 942 4.36 -16.84 28.84
N ARG A 943 5.59 -16.98 28.37
CA ARG A 943 6.59 -17.93 28.87
C ARG A 943 7.31 -17.35 30.10
N ALA A 944 8.15 -18.15 30.76
CA ALA A 944 8.96 -17.73 31.93
C ALA A 944 9.84 -16.51 31.65
N ASN A 945 10.28 -16.28 30.40
CA ASN A 945 11.02 -15.09 29.98
C ASN A 945 10.15 -13.84 29.72
N GLY A 946 8.86 -13.88 30.04
CA GLY A 946 7.91 -12.80 29.86
C GLY A 946 7.43 -12.56 28.43
N ARG A 947 7.83 -13.37 27.45
CA ARG A 947 7.48 -13.25 26.02
C ARG A 947 6.45 -14.28 25.60
N ILE A 948 5.71 -13.97 24.55
CA ILE A 948 4.72 -14.87 23.91
C ILE A 948 5.27 -15.55 22.64
N ARG A 949 6.56 -15.41 22.40
CA ARG A 949 7.25 -16.00 21.26
C ARG A 949 8.31 -16.98 21.72
#